data_24f5a8c09e9499e411923676adbf4522
#
_entry.id   24f5a8c09e9499e411923676adbf4522
#
_cell.length_a   1.000
_cell.length_b   1.000
_cell.length_c   1.000
_cell.angle_alpha   90.00
_cell.angle_beta   90.00
_cell.angle_gamma   90.00
#
_symmetry.space_group_name_H-M   'P 1'
#
loop_
_entity.id
_entity.type
_entity.pdbx_description
1 polymer ?
#
loop_
_entity_poly.entity_id
_entity_poly.type
_entity_poly.pdbx_seq_one_letter_code
_entity_poly.pdbx_strand_id
1 'polypeptide(L)'
;MRPFAPLELLSPARDLETARAAVLHGADAVYIGGPAFGARQAAGNSFEDLARIAEFAHQYRARVYMTLNTLIYDNEFDQAVDAAWKAKEAGVDALIVQDLGLLKGQLPDIEIHASTQCDIRTPEKAAFLDSLGFAQVVPARELTLDEIAAIRKAMPRARIEFFIAGALCVSYSGKCYLSAALTGRSANRGQCSQPCRLPYDVTDLSGRSIVRSKHVLSLKDNDQSANLEKLIAAGVSSFKIEGRLKGPEYVKNLTAYYRRKIDALLEKHAGENWQRASVGVSTFTFEPDPEKTFRRGATDYFVNGRRPQIAALDTPKSTGETVGKVVAVSSGCSTVDIATKAEIANGDGLVYLTPEEELEGLRVNRAEQLRPGLVRVSLHEPLKRHPGLLPGVVVNRNKDHRFEKLLAQESAERTIPATLELVVRSNALELTGKTLELSATVRLDGPVQPARNPQALDKLKASLSKAGGTVFQITDITVTAEGGPDIPFVPVSVLNGLRRDCLERLARTICDTHPRFGRLPATVSRIEPFEGKLLDFRANAANVCAIAFYKEHGASRVNNAFETLLQAGNTPDLLSVALMQCRHCVRHTLGLCPKQYGKDPVKKERFKRMNGGRMKPQPLILTASGGTRLLARFDCRACEMTVSLIPKNMSTEELKGLADTQCATLN
;
A
#
# COMPACT_ATOMS: atom_id res chain seq x y z
N MET A 1 -30.08 -1.29 3.66
CA MET A 1 -28.64 -1.15 3.32
C MET A 1 -28.19 0.18 3.92
N ARG A 2 -27.03 0.22 4.63
CA ARG A 2 -26.43 1.52 4.97
C ARG A 2 -26.05 2.23 3.67
N PRO A 3 -26.12 3.58 3.62
CA PRO A 3 -25.57 4.31 2.49
C PRO A 3 -24.12 3.84 2.30
N PHE A 4 -23.69 3.68 1.05
CA PHE A 4 -22.30 3.31 0.73
C PHE A 4 -21.37 4.28 1.46
N ALA A 5 -20.37 3.73 2.18
CA ALA A 5 -19.33 4.56 2.74
C ALA A 5 -18.63 5.31 1.60
N PRO A 6 -18.16 6.55 1.81
CA PRO A 6 -17.37 7.24 0.80
C PRO A 6 -16.18 6.40 0.36
N LEU A 7 -15.84 6.45 -0.93
CA LEU A 7 -14.68 5.76 -1.48
C LEU A 7 -13.40 6.51 -1.09
N GLU A 8 -12.51 5.82 -0.39
CA GLU A 8 -11.26 6.35 0.15
C GLU A 8 -10.06 5.79 -0.60
N LEU A 9 -9.23 6.64 -1.18
CA LEU A 9 -7.90 6.29 -1.66
C LEU A 9 -6.88 6.55 -0.55
N LEU A 10 -6.34 5.47 0.02
CA LEU A 10 -5.38 5.51 1.13
C LEU A 10 -3.96 5.33 0.62
N SER A 11 -3.15 6.39 0.66
CA SER A 11 -1.77 6.40 0.20
C SER A 11 -0.76 6.24 1.33
N PRO A 12 0.40 5.61 1.07
CA PRO A 12 1.48 5.56 2.03
C PRO A 12 2.18 6.92 2.14
N ALA A 13 2.65 7.24 3.34
CA ALA A 13 3.58 8.34 3.57
C ALA A 13 4.78 7.85 4.37
N ARG A 14 5.99 8.22 3.93
CA ARG A 14 7.23 7.98 4.65
C ARG A 14 7.52 9.11 5.62
N ASP A 15 7.26 10.35 5.20
CA ASP A 15 7.57 11.61 5.86
C ASP A 15 6.59 12.71 5.43
N LEU A 16 6.77 13.92 5.94
CA LEU A 16 5.94 15.10 5.64
C LEU A 16 5.89 15.41 4.12
N GLU A 17 7.03 15.35 3.43
CA GLU A 17 7.09 15.62 1.99
C GLU A 17 6.23 14.62 1.20
N THR A 18 6.39 13.34 1.52
CA THR A 18 5.64 12.26 0.87
C THR A 18 4.14 12.33 1.20
N ALA A 19 3.77 12.72 2.43
CA ALA A 19 2.38 12.90 2.82
C ALA A 19 1.71 14.04 2.03
N ARG A 20 2.38 15.19 1.93
CA ARG A 20 1.89 16.33 1.12
C ARG A 20 1.76 15.94 -0.34
N ALA A 21 2.76 15.24 -0.89
CA ALA A 21 2.71 14.72 -2.25
C ALA A 21 1.50 13.80 -2.45
N ALA A 22 1.23 12.86 -1.54
CA ALA A 22 0.07 11.98 -1.62
C ALA A 22 -1.25 12.76 -1.65
N VAL A 23 -1.44 13.70 -0.73
CA VAL A 23 -2.67 14.52 -0.64
C VAL A 23 -2.88 15.34 -1.90
N LEU A 24 -1.86 16.04 -2.40
CA LEU A 24 -1.95 16.84 -3.64
C LEU A 24 -2.26 15.99 -4.86
N HIS A 25 -1.74 14.74 -4.91
CA HIS A 25 -2.02 13.79 -6.00
C HIS A 25 -3.33 13.01 -5.82
N GLY A 26 -4.18 13.42 -4.86
CA GLY A 26 -5.57 12.98 -4.76
C GLY A 26 -5.84 11.88 -3.74
N ALA A 27 -4.93 11.62 -2.78
CA ALA A 27 -5.22 10.75 -1.65
C ALA A 27 -6.35 11.33 -0.78
N ASP A 28 -7.28 10.47 -0.37
CA ASP A 28 -8.35 10.81 0.57
C ASP A 28 -7.90 10.57 2.02
N ALA A 29 -6.89 9.72 2.20
CA ALA A 29 -6.21 9.51 3.46
C ALA A 29 -4.75 9.14 3.23
N VAL A 30 -3.90 9.38 4.24
CA VAL A 30 -2.52 8.92 4.28
C VAL A 30 -2.28 8.05 5.51
N TYR A 31 -1.46 6.99 5.36
CA TYR A 31 -1.02 6.22 6.52
C TYR A 31 0.50 6.31 6.69
N ILE A 32 0.92 6.55 7.93
CA ILE A 32 2.29 6.93 8.26
C ILE A 32 2.75 6.24 9.56
N GLY A 33 4.05 6.05 9.74
CA GLY A 33 4.63 5.57 10.98
C GLY A 33 4.81 6.70 11.99
N GLY A 34 4.46 6.45 13.25
CA GLY A 34 4.89 7.28 14.38
C GLY A 34 6.37 7.03 14.73
N PRO A 35 6.87 7.60 15.85
CA PRO A 35 8.27 7.42 16.26
C PRO A 35 8.65 5.96 16.53
N ALA A 36 7.68 5.12 16.92
CA ALA A 36 7.87 3.70 17.25
C ALA A 36 6.64 2.85 16.85
N PHE A 37 6.75 1.54 17.04
CA PHE A 37 5.66 0.54 16.89
C PHE A 37 5.02 0.43 15.50
N GLY A 38 5.66 0.94 14.45
CA GLY A 38 5.20 0.76 13.08
C GLY A 38 5.85 -0.45 12.39
N ALA A 39 5.08 -1.24 11.62
CA ALA A 39 5.57 -2.42 10.88
C ALA A 39 6.61 -2.10 9.76
N ARG A 40 7.16 -0.90 9.75
CA ARG A 40 8.30 -0.42 8.94
C ARG A 40 9.11 0.53 9.82
N GLN A 41 9.97 -0.01 10.67
CA GLN A 41 10.72 0.76 11.69
C GLN A 41 11.56 1.91 11.09
N ALA A 42 12.05 1.77 9.87
CA ALA A 42 12.86 2.79 9.18
C ALA A 42 12.05 4.01 8.66
N ALA A 43 10.73 4.08 8.90
CA ALA A 43 9.86 5.18 8.46
C ALA A 43 9.13 5.79 9.67
N GLY A 44 9.86 6.13 10.73
CA GLY A 44 9.34 6.81 11.92
C GLY A 44 9.33 8.33 11.74
N ASN A 45 8.28 8.98 12.25
CA ASN A 45 8.12 10.44 12.24
C ASN A 45 7.87 10.96 13.67
N SER A 46 8.26 12.19 13.95
CA SER A 46 7.94 12.85 15.22
C SER A 46 6.45 13.19 15.33
N PHE A 47 5.94 13.46 16.52
CA PHE A 47 4.56 13.90 16.70
C PHE A 47 4.34 15.32 16.15
N GLU A 48 5.36 16.15 16.11
CA GLU A 48 5.36 17.47 15.50
C GLU A 48 5.20 17.35 13.98
N ASP A 49 5.86 16.39 13.33
CA ASP A 49 5.67 16.13 11.89
C ASP A 49 4.28 15.60 11.62
N LEU A 50 3.75 14.71 12.48
CA LEU A 50 2.37 14.22 12.37
C LEU A 50 1.35 15.36 12.48
N ALA A 51 1.57 16.33 13.38
CA ALA A 51 0.70 17.50 13.51
C ALA A 51 0.71 18.36 12.24
N ARG A 52 1.89 18.62 11.66
CA ARG A 52 2.01 19.36 10.39
C ARG A 52 1.34 18.63 9.23
N ILE A 53 1.42 17.29 9.21
CA ILE A 53 0.75 16.46 8.19
C ILE A 53 -0.77 16.54 8.38
N ALA A 54 -1.27 16.45 9.60
CA ALA A 54 -2.68 16.53 9.91
C ALA A 54 -3.25 17.91 9.52
N GLU A 55 -2.59 18.99 9.92
CA GLU A 55 -2.98 20.36 9.56
C GLU A 55 -3.08 20.53 8.04
N PHE A 56 -2.09 20.03 7.28
CA PHE A 56 -2.11 20.10 5.82
C PHE A 56 -3.21 19.25 5.20
N ALA A 57 -3.37 17.99 5.65
CA ALA A 57 -4.34 17.06 5.09
C ALA A 57 -5.78 17.51 5.35
N HIS A 58 -6.06 18.03 6.55
CA HIS A 58 -7.39 18.46 6.96
C HIS A 58 -7.92 19.66 6.14
N GLN A 59 -7.06 20.47 5.53
CA GLN A 59 -7.48 21.50 4.57
C GLN A 59 -8.27 20.90 3.39
N TYR A 60 -8.00 19.65 3.04
CA TYR A 60 -8.70 18.90 2.00
C TYR A 60 -9.69 17.87 2.57
N ARG A 61 -9.98 17.92 3.87
CA ARG A 61 -10.70 16.87 4.60
C ARG A 61 -10.13 15.46 4.40
N ALA A 62 -8.86 15.38 4.01
CA ALA A 62 -8.12 14.12 3.94
C ALA A 62 -7.68 13.69 5.34
N ARG A 63 -7.71 12.37 5.62
CA ARG A 63 -7.45 11.81 6.95
C ARG A 63 -6.00 11.34 7.11
N VAL A 64 -5.53 11.27 8.34
CA VAL A 64 -4.20 10.79 8.71
C VAL A 64 -4.30 9.60 9.65
N TYR A 65 -3.71 8.46 9.29
CA TYR A 65 -3.73 7.23 10.08
C TYR A 65 -2.32 6.88 10.55
N MET A 66 -2.10 6.82 11.86
CA MET A 66 -0.82 6.38 12.40
C MET A 66 -0.78 4.86 12.58
N THR A 67 0.32 4.24 12.14
CA THR A 67 0.52 2.81 12.36
C THR A 67 1.12 2.54 13.75
N LEU A 68 0.41 1.75 14.54
CA LEU A 68 0.80 1.17 15.82
C LEU A 68 0.62 -0.35 15.71
N ASN A 69 1.25 -0.95 14.69
CA ASN A 69 0.88 -2.27 14.18
C ASN A 69 2.02 -3.28 14.17
N THR A 70 2.83 -3.25 15.21
CA THR A 70 3.80 -4.29 15.58
C THR A 70 3.34 -5.04 16.82
N LEU A 71 3.96 -6.17 17.12
CA LEU A 71 3.91 -6.76 18.45
C LEU A 71 4.47 -5.78 19.48
N ILE A 72 3.89 -5.74 20.66
CA ILE A 72 4.31 -4.89 21.78
C ILE A 72 4.74 -5.80 22.91
N TYR A 73 5.95 -5.61 23.47
CA TYR A 73 6.41 -6.34 24.63
C TYR A 73 5.90 -5.69 25.93
N ASP A 74 5.92 -6.41 27.03
CA ASP A 74 5.44 -5.92 28.32
C ASP A 74 6.07 -4.59 28.73
N ASN A 75 7.39 -4.46 28.57
CA ASN A 75 8.14 -3.23 28.91
C ASN A 75 7.92 -2.07 27.93
N GLU A 76 7.19 -2.26 26.85
CA GLU A 76 6.86 -1.25 25.84
C GLU A 76 5.38 -0.82 25.89
N PHE A 77 4.57 -1.53 26.69
CA PHE A 77 3.11 -1.38 26.64
C PHE A 77 2.65 0.04 26.97
N ASP A 78 3.15 0.61 28.07
CA ASP A 78 2.80 1.98 28.49
C ASP A 78 3.25 3.02 27.46
N GLN A 79 4.42 2.82 26.85
CA GLN A 79 4.92 3.69 25.77
C GLN A 79 4.02 3.63 24.53
N ALA A 80 3.45 2.46 24.21
CA ALA A 80 2.53 2.31 23.08
C ALA A 80 1.19 3.01 23.36
N VAL A 81 0.68 2.95 24.60
CA VAL A 81 -0.50 3.70 25.02
C VAL A 81 -0.25 5.21 25.00
N ASP A 82 0.89 5.67 25.51
CA ASP A 82 1.30 7.09 25.45
C ASP A 82 1.42 7.59 24.00
N ALA A 83 2.00 6.77 23.12
CA ALA A 83 2.07 7.09 21.69
C ALA A 83 0.67 7.24 21.04
N ALA A 84 -0.33 6.48 21.48
CA ALA A 84 -1.71 6.63 21.01
C ALA A 84 -2.31 7.97 21.45
N TRP A 85 -2.07 8.42 22.66
CA TRP A 85 -2.52 9.73 23.17
C TRP A 85 -1.87 10.88 22.42
N LYS A 86 -0.54 10.86 22.28
CA LYS A 86 0.22 11.88 21.53
C LYS A 86 -0.20 11.94 20.05
N ALA A 87 -0.54 10.80 19.43
CA ALA A 87 -1.06 10.77 18.08
C ALA A 87 -2.41 11.52 17.96
N LYS A 88 -3.33 11.31 18.90
CA LYS A 88 -4.60 12.06 18.96
C LYS A 88 -4.37 13.55 19.13
N GLU A 89 -3.46 13.95 20.04
CA GLU A 89 -3.09 15.35 20.28
C GLU A 89 -2.48 15.99 19.01
N ALA A 90 -1.66 15.24 18.26
CA ALA A 90 -1.11 15.66 16.99
C ALA A 90 -2.14 15.75 15.84
N GLY A 91 -3.40 15.40 16.09
CA GLY A 91 -4.45 15.50 15.08
C GLY A 91 -4.61 14.28 14.20
N VAL A 92 -3.99 13.16 14.52
CA VAL A 92 -4.20 11.87 13.83
C VAL A 92 -5.66 11.43 13.96
N ASP A 93 -6.25 10.91 12.88
CA ASP A 93 -7.68 10.56 12.81
C ASP A 93 -7.97 9.11 13.21
N ALA A 94 -7.00 8.21 13.05
CA ALA A 94 -7.15 6.80 13.45
C ALA A 94 -5.80 6.13 13.72
N LEU A 95 -5.85 5.05 14.52
CA LEU A 95 -4.71 4.18 14.79
C LEU A 95 -4.89 2.84 14.07
N ILE A 96 -3.90 2.42 13.29
CA ILE A 96 -3.87 1.09 12.68
C ILE A 96 -3.12 0.17 13.64
N VAL A 97 -3.81 -0.78 14.28
CA VAL A 97 -3.28 -1.62 15.36
C VAL A 97 -3.24 -3.10 14.98
N GLN A 98 -2.30 -3.84 15.57
CA GLN A 98 -2.18 -5.29 15.48
C GLN A 98 -2.40 -5.96 16.83
N ASP A 99 -1.77 -5.45 17.88
CA ASP A 99 -1.77 -6.06 19.21
C ASP A 99 -3.11 -5.80 19.90
N LEU A 100 -3.91 -6.85 20.10
CA LEU A 100 -5.23 -6.74 20.73
C LEU A 100 -5.12 -6.47 22.24
N GLY A 101 -3.95 -6.67 22.86
CA GLY A 101 -3.67 -6.26 24.23
C GLY A 101 -3.85 -4.76 24.45
N LEU A 102 -3.63 -3.94 23.41
CA LEU A 102 -3.87 -2.49 23.48
C LEU A 102 -5.31 -2.13 23.88
N LEU A 103 -6.29 -3.00 23.58
CA LEU A 103 -7.69 -2.79 23.98
C LEU A 103 -7.90 -2.87 25.49
N LYS A 104 -6.92 -3.41 26.26
CA LYS A 104 -6.88 -3.42 27.73
C LYS A 104 -6.25 -2.15 28.28
N GLY A 105 -5.50 -1.39 27.47
CA GLY A 105 -4.92 -0.11 27.84
C GLY A 105 -5.97 1.01 27.78
N GLN A 106 -5.67 2.11 28.46
CA GLN A 106 -6.49 3.33 28.43
C GLN A 106 -6.20 4.10 27.13
N LEU A 107 -6.68 3.60 26.00
CA LEU A 107 -6.54 4.29 24.72
C LEU A 107 -7.38 5.56 24.68
N PRO A 108 -6.94 6.61 23.95
CA PRO A 108 -7.75 7.79 23.70
C PRO A 108 -9.02 7.44 22.90
N ASP A 109 -10.02 8.31 22.97
CA ASP A 109 -11.20 8.21 22.11
C ASP A 109 -10.86 8.64 20.67
N ILE A 110 -10.43 7.67 19.86
CA ILE A 110 -9.99 7.78 18.47
C ILE A 110 -10.40 6.51 17.72
N GLU A 111 -10.70 6.61 16.41
CA GLU A 111 -10.94 5.40 15.61
C GLU A 111 -9.76 4.43 15.67
N ILE A 112 -10.06 3.14 15.77
CA ILE A 112 -9.09 2.06 15.65
C ILE A 112 -9.39 1.20 14.42
N HIS A 113 -8.35 0.92 13.64
CA HIS A 113 -8.39 0.10 12.44
C HIS A 113 -7.60 -1.19 12.66
N ALA A 114 -8.19 -2.35 12.36
CA ALA A 114 -7.49 -3.62 12.47
C ALA A 114 -6.51 -3.79 11.29
N SER A 115 -5.22 -3.84 11.61
CA SER A 115 -4.16 -4.05 10.63
C SER A 115 -4.31 -5.38 9.89
N THR A 116 -3.82 -5.45 8.65
CA THR A 116 -3.62 -6.74 7.95
C THR A 116 -2.75 -7.72 8.75
N GLN A 117 -1.92 -7.21 9.67
CA GLN A 117 -1.12 -8.02 10.59
C GLN A 117 -1.97 -8.82 11.60
N CYS A 118 -3.25 -8.52 11.74
CA CYS A 118 -4.21 -9.32 12.51
C CYS A 118 -4.62 -10.61 11.80
N ASP A 119 -4.18 -10.86 10.56
CA ASP A 119 -4.51 -12.07 9.77
C ASP A 119 -6.02 -12.28 9.61
N ILE A 120 -6.71 -11.33 8.98
CA ILE A 120 -8.17 -11.35 8.82
C ILE A 120 -8.52 -12.09 7.53
N ARG A 121 -8.85 -13.38 7.63
CA ARG A 121 -9.13 -14.24 6.48
C ARG A 121 -10.56 -14.81 6.46
N THR A 122 -11.25 -14.76 7.58
CA THR A 122 -12.57 -15.40 7.73
C THR A 122 -13.62 -14.40 8.17
N PRO A 123 -14.90 -14.64 7.82
CA PRO A 123 -16.03 -13.84 8.30
C PRO A 123 -16.12 -13.78 9.83
N GLU A 124 -15.81 -14.88 10.52
CA GLU A 124 -15.89 -14.98 11.98
C GLU A 124 -14.88 -14.05 12.65
N LYS A 125 -13.62 -14.02 12.16
CA LYS A 125 -12.61 -13.10 12.67
C LYS A 125 -12.96 -11.64 12.40
N ALA A 126 -13.47 -11.37 11.23
CA ALA A 126 -13.91 -10.03 10.87
C ALA A 126 -15.08 -9.54 11.75
N ALA A 127 -16.09 -10.39 11.96
CA ALA A 127 -17.20 -10.13 12.87
C ALA A 127 -16.75 -9.92 14.31
N PHE A 128 -15.76 -10.68 14.77
CA PHE A 128 -15.15 -10.50 16.09
C PHE A 128 -14.55 -9.11 16.23
N LEU A 129 -13.72 -8.68 15.28
CA LEU A 129 -13.11 -7.34 15.30
C LEU A 129 -14.15 -6.21 15.19
N ASP A 130 -15.17 -6.38 14.34
CA ASP A 130 -16.29 -5.43 14.25
C ASP A 130 -17.01 -5.25 15.60
N SER A 131 -17.23 -6.37 16.33
CA SER A 131 -17.88 -6.34 17.64
C SER A 131 -17.05 -5.69 18.73
N LEU A 132 -15.72 -5.72 18.62
CA LEU A 132 -14.80 -5.02 19.54
C LEU A 132 -14.71 -3.51 19.31
N GLY A 133 -15.38 -2.99 18.26
CA GLY A 133 -15.42 -1.55 17.98
C GLY A 133 -14.31 -1.06 17.02
N PHE A 134 -13.73 -1.96 16.22
CA PHE A 134 -12.89 -1.53 15.10
C PHE A 134 -13.76 -0.85 14.04
N ALA A 135 -13.38 0.37 13.64
CA ALA A 135 -14.11 1.14 12.63
C ALA A 135 -13.77 0.70 11.20
N GLN A 136 -12.60 0.08 11.02
CA GLN A 136 -12.11 -0.38 9.73
C GLN A 136 -11.27 -1.64 9.92
N VAL A 137 -11.37 -2.59 8.97
CA VAL A 137 -10.56 -3.80 8.97
C VAL A 137 -9.81 -3.95 7.65
N VAL A 138 -8.59 -4.48 7.71
CA VAL A 138 -7.75 -4.74 6.54
C VAL A 138 -7.63 -6.24 6.33
N PRO A 139 -8.48 -6.87 5.51
CA PRO A 139 -8.41 -8.29 5.23
C PRO A 139 -7.09 -8.70 4.56
N ALA A 140 -6.80 -10.00 4.62
CA ALA A 140 -5.65 -10.56 3.96
C ALA A 140 -5.70 -10.31 2.44
N ARG A 141 -4.55 -9.99 1.84
CA ARG A 141 -4.41 -9.70 0.39
C ARG A 141 -4.71 -10.90 -0.49
N GLU A 142 -4.70 -12.09 0.10
CA GLU A 142 -4.87 -13.39 -0.54
C GLU A 142 -6.35 -13.74 -0.82
N LEU A 143 -7.29 -12.92 -0.40
CA LEU A 143 -8.72 -13.21 -0.53
C LEU A 143 -9.23 -13.04 -1.96
N THR A 144 -10.21 -13.86 -2.33
CA THR A 144 -11.02 -13.71 -3.53
C THR A 144 -12.15 -12.69 -3.31
N LEU A 145 -12.78 -12.23 -4.38
CA LEU A 145 -13.96 -11.34 -4.30
C LEU A 145 -15.08 -11.96 -3.46
N ASP A 146 -15.34 -13.26 -3.60
CA ASP A 146 -16.39 -13.95 -2.84
C ASP A 146 -16.06 -14.00 -1.34
N GLU A 147 -14.79 -14.25 -0.97
CA GLU A 147 -14.33 -14.24 0.42
C GLU A 147 -14.42 -12.83 1.02
N ILE A 148 -14.10 -11.77 0.25
CA ILE A 148 -14.27 -10.37 0.68
C ILE A 148 -15.76 -10.04 0.90
N ALA A 149 -16.64 -10.45 -0.02
CA ALA A 149 -18.07 -10.24 0.11
C ALA A 149 -18.67 -10.98 1.32
N ALA A 150 -18.18 -12.19 1.63
CA ALA A 150 -18.56 -12.92 2.82
C ALA A 150 -18.14 -12.19 4.11
N ILE A 151 -16.93 -11.63 4.15
CA ILE A 151 -16.45 -10.77 5.24
C ILE A 151 -17.36 -9.55 5.38
N ARG A 152 -17.67 -8.85 4.27
CA ARG A 152 -18.57 -7.69 4.30
C ARG A 152 -19.92 -8.02 4.92
N LYS A 153 -20.49 -9.16 4.57
CA LYS A 153 -21.79 -9.62 5.10
C LYS A 153 -21.75 -9.85 6.61
N ALA A 154 -20.61 -10.31 7.13
CA ALA A 154 -20.44 -10.60 8.56
C ALA A 154 -20.17 -9.36 9.42
N MET A 155 -19.80 -8.22 8.81
CA MET A 155 -19.44 -6.99 9.52
C MET A 155 -20.44 -5.87 9.22
N PRO A 156 -21.41 -5.60 10.10
CA PRO A 156 -22.41 -4.54 9.85
C PRO A 156 -21.87 -3.13 10.03
N ARG A 157 -20.81 -2.88 10.81
CA ARG A 157 -20.36 -1.55 11.22
C ARG A 157 -19.04 -1.12 10.59
N ALA A 158 -18.01 -1.98 10.67
CA ALA A 158 -16.68 -1.67 10.19
C ALA A 158 -16.60 -1.56 8.66
N ARG A 159 -15.72 -0.68 8.16
CA ARG A 159 -15.40 -0.55 6.74
C ARG A 159 -14.36 -1.61 6.33
N ILE A 160 -14.32 -1.97 5.05
CA ILE A 160 -13.27 -2.81 4.49
C ILE A 160 -12.25 -1.93 3.77
N GLU A 161 -10.99 -2.01 4.23
CA GLU A 161 -9.81 -1.49 3.55
C GLU A 161 -9.11 -2.65 2.83
N PHE A 162 -8.79 -2.50 1.55
CA PHE A 162 -8.11 -3.55 0.78
C PHE A 162 -6.90 -3.00 0.03
N PHE A 163 -5.80 -3.77 0.02
CA PHE A 163 -4.60 -3.40 -0.73
C PHE A 163 -4.81 -3.55 -2.23
N ILE A 164 -4.63 -2.46 -2.97
CA ILE A 164 -4.85 -2.42 -4.43
C ILE A 164 -3.56 -2.33 -5.23
N ALA A 165 -2.45 -1.92 -4.65
CA ALA A 165 -1.18 -1.73 -5.35
C ALA A 165 0.03 -1.99 -4.46
N GLY A 166 1.16 -2.32 -5.09
CA GLY A 166 2.48 -2.37 -4.49
C GLY A 166 2.90 -3.76 -3.99
N ALA A 167 3.93 -3.81 -3.16
CA ALA A 167 4.61 -5.03 -2.79
C ALA A 167 3.72 -6.03 -2.03
N LEU A 168 3.76 -7.29 -2.45
CA LEU A 168 3.10 -8.41 -1.76
C LEU A 168 4.07 -9.12 -0.80
N CYS A 169 3.55 -9.55 0.35
CA CYS A 169 4.17 -10.53 1.20
C CYS A 169 3.71 -11.93 0.77
N VAL A 170 4.63 -12.91 0.70
CA VAL A 170 4.29 -14.28 0.31
C VAL A 170 3.56 -15.02 1.44
N SER A 171 3.85 -14.70 2.69
CA SER A 171 3.14 -15.23 3.85
C SER A 171 1.91 -14.41 4.16
N TYR A 172 0.89 -15.01 4.73
CA TYR A 172 -0.15 -14.26 5.42
C TYR A 172 0.47 -13.27 6.39
N SER A 173 -0.03 -12.04 6.38
CA SER A 173 0.49 -10.99 7.27
C SER A 173 0.28 -11.38 8.73
N GLY A 174 1.29 -11.13 9.58
CA GLY A 174 1.26 -11.55 10.98
C GLY A 174 1.60 -13.04 11.22
N LYS A 175 1.79 -13.85 10.16
CA LYS A 175 2.07 -15.30 10.26
C LYS A 175 3.42 -15.69 9.66
N CYS A 176 4.40 -14.76 9.65
CA CYS A 176 5.76 -15.03 9.18
C CYS A 176 6.78 -14.84 10.29
N TYR A 177 7.39 -15.93 10.72
CA TYR A 177 8.42 -15.99 11.76
C TYR A 177 9.80 -16.35 11.18
N LEU A 178 9.88 -16.58 9.86
CA LEU A 178 11.08 -17.07 9.19
C LEU A 178 12.27 -16.09 9.36
N SER A 179 12.01 -14.79 9.22
CA SER A 179 13.04 -13.77 9.40
C SER A 179 13.57 -13.76 10.85
N ALA A 180 12.70 -13.86 11.85
CA ALA A 180 13.09 -13.93 13.26
C ALA A 180 13.92 -15.20 13.54
N ALA A 181 13.50 -16.36 13.03
CA ALA A 181 14.20 -17.63 13.20
C ALA A 181 15.61 -17.64 12.54
N LEU A 182 15.78 -16.97 11.40
CA LEU A 182 17.05 -16.95 10.65
C LEU A 182 18.04 -15.89 11.13
N THR A 183 17.55 -14.72 11.52
CA THR A 183 18.39 -13.52 11.73
C THR A 183 18.11 -12.77 13.02
N GLY A 184 17.15 -13.22 13.87
CA GLY A 184 16.66 -12.48 15.03
C GLY A 184 15.80 -11.26 14.68
N ARG A 185 15.66 -10.91 13.39
CA ARG A 185 14.90 -9.73 12.93
C ARG A 185 13.46 -10.10 12.63
N SER A 186 12.52 -9.67 13.48
CA SER A 186 11.11 -10.05 13.33
C SER A 186 10.38 -9.22 12.27
N ALA A 187 9.65 -9.92 11.37
CA ALA A 187 8.71 -9.29 10.46
C ALA A 187 7.52 -8.64 11.20
N ASN A 188 7.08 -9.25 12.31
CA ASN A 188 6.00 -8.75 13.17
C ASN A 188 6.42 -7.54 14.01
N ARG A 189 7.73 -7.22 14.03
CA ARG A 189 8.32 -6.05 14.67
C ARG A 189 8.83 -5.02 13.65
N GLY A 190 8.49 -5.16 12.37
CA GLY A 190 8.87 -4.23 11.31
C GLY A 190 10.32 -4.34 10.80
N GLN A 191 11.05 -5.40 11.16
CA GLN A 191 12.48 -5.58 10.88
C GLN A 191 12.78 -6.73 9.92
N CYS A 192 11.84 -7.10 9.05
CA CYS A 192 11.96 -8.25 8.16
C CYS A 192 13.26 -8.22 7.31
N SER A 193 14.06 -9.29 7.36
CA SER A 193 15.27 -9.48 6.54
C SER A 193 14.97 -9.97 5.11
N GLN A 194 13.70 -10.19 4.78
CA GLN A 194 13.21 -10.57 3.45
C GLN A 194 13.81 -11.90 2.90
N PRO A 195 13.89 -12.99 3.64
CA PRO A 195 14.43 -14.27 3.14
C PRO A 195 13.64 -14.81 1.95
N CYS A 196 12.35 -14.47 1.82
CA CYS A 196 11.53 -14.83 0.67
C CYS A 196 11.95 -14.17 -0.66
N ARG A 197 12.88 -13.21 -0.63
CA ARG A 197 13.41 -12.54 -1.83
C ARG A 197 14.75 -13.12 -2.30
N LEU A 198 15.32 -14.08 -1.57
CA LEU A 198 16.54 -14.78 -1.96
C LEU A 198 16.27 -15.77 -3.10
N PRO A 199 17.28 -16.09 -3.91
CA PRO A 199 17.22 -17.21 -4.84
C PRO A 199 17.37 -18.54 -4.09
N TYR A 200 16.66 -19.56 -4.56
CA TYR A 200 16.68 -20.91 -4.00
C TYR A 200 16.90 -21.96 -5.09
N ASP A 201 17.72 -22.94 -4.79
CA ASP A 201 17.70 -24.23 -5.47
C ASP A 201 16.56 -25.06 -4.89
N VAL A 202 15.71 -25.60 -5.74
CA VAL A 202 14.58 -26.43 -5.33
C VAL A 202 14.84 -27.88 -5.70
N THR A 203 14.80 -28.75 -4.70
CA THR A 203 14.94 -30.18 -4.88
C THR A 203 13.76 -30.94 -4.26
N ASP A 204 13.52 -32.17 -4.74
CA ASP A 204 12.65 -33.11 -4.02
C ASP A 204 13.42 -33.82 -2.88
N LEU A 205 12.70 -34.65 -2.10
CA LEU A 205 13.28 -35.40 -1.01
C LEU A 205 14.27 -36.49 -1.48
N SER A 206 14.36 -36.79 -2.80
CA SER A 206 15.37 -37.71 -3.34
C SER A 206 16.67 -36.98 -3.73
N GLY A 207 16.70 -35.63 -3.59
CA GLY A 207 17.80 -34.79 -4.02
C GLY A 207 17.76 -34.41 -5.50
N ARG A 208 16.74 -34.80 -6.25
CA ARG A 208 16.59 -34.44 -7.66
C ARG A 208 16.29 -32.93 -7.79
N SER A 209 17.11 -32.26 -8.58
CA SER A 209 16.94 -30.83 -8.87
C SER A 209 15.68 -30.60 -9.71
N ILE A 210 14.87 -29.60 -9.31
CA ILE A 210 13.65 -29.15 -10.00
C ILE A 210 13.93 -27.82 -10.72
N VAL A 211 14.45 -26.85 -10.00
CA VAL A 211 14.93 -25.55 -10.52
C VAL A 211 16.13 -25.09 -9.71
N ARG A 212 17.00 -24.29 -10.32
CA ARG A 212 18.19 -23.71 -9.67
C ARG A 212 18.12 -22.19 -9.68
N SER A 213 18.61 -21.60 -8.60
CA SER A 213 18.77 -20.15 -8.43
C SER A 213 17.53 -19.32 -8.78
N LYS A 214 16.31 -19.79 -8.41
CA LYS A 214 15.05 -19.08 -8.68
C LYS A 214 14.45 -18.47 -7.43
N HIS A 215 13.85 -17.29 -7.59
CA HIS A 215 13.18 -16.56 -6.52
C HIS A 215 11.75 -17.09 -6.28
N VAL A 216 11.65 -18.40 -5.97
CA VAL A 216 10.35 -19.14 -5.92
C VAL A 216 9.39 -18.66 -4.85
N LEU A 217 9.85 -17.90 -3.86
CA LEU A 217 9.03 -17.26 -2.82
C LEU A 217 8.82 -15.75 -3.09
N SER A 218 9.41 -15.19 -4.16
CA SER A 218 9.27 -13.78 -4.49
C SER A 218 8.03 -13.56 -5.36
N LEU A 219 7.12 -12.68 -4.92
CA LEU A 219 5.91 -12.35 -5.65
C LEU A 219 6.10 -11.10 -6.52
N LYS A 220 5.34 -11.03 -7.62
CA LYS A 220 5.06 -9.81 -8.37
C LYS A 220 4.32 -8.81 -7.49
N ASP A 221 4.29 -7.54 -7.90
CA ASP A 221 3.57 -6.52 -7.15
C ASP A 221 2.06 -6.57 -7.46
N ASN A 222 1.27 -6.23 -6.45
CA ASN A 222 -0.18 -6.18 -6.53
C ASN A 222 -0.64 -5.08 -7.49
N ASP A 223 -1.62 -5.38 -8.32
CA ASP A 223 -2.31 -4.42 -9.17
C ASP A 223 -3.79 -4.81 -9.31
N GLN A 224 -4.65 -4.04 -8.66
CA GLN A 224 -6.09 -4.22 -8.71
C GLN A 224 -6.80 -3.16 -9.57
N SER A 225 -6.07 -2.45 -10.40
CA SER A 225 -6.61 -1.35 -11.21
C SER A 225 -7.77 -1.77 -12.12
N ALA A 226 -7.78 -3.01 -12.60
CA ALA A 226 -8.86 -3.60 -13.40
C ALA A 226 -10.01 -4.18 -12.56
N ASN A 227 -9.86 -4.25 -11.24
CA ASN A 227 -10.81 -4.89 -10.33
C ASN A 227 -11.50 -3.91 -9.37
N LEU A 228 -11.24 -2.60 -9.44
CA LEU A 228 -11.77 -1.60 -8.49
C LEU A 228 -13.29 -1.66 -8.37
N GLU A 229 -14.01 -1.68 -9.49
CA GLU A 229 -15.49 -1.73 -9.50
C GLU A 229 -16.01 -3.04 -8.84
N LYS A 230 -15.34 -4.17 -9.11
CA LYS A 230 -15.69 -5.46 -8.48
C LYS A 230 -15.41 -5.47 -6.97
N LEU A 231 -14.32 -4.82 -6.56
CA LEU A 231 -13.97 -4.67 -5.14
C LEU A 231 -15.00 -3.81 -4.41
N ILE A 232 -15.47 -2.71 -5.03
CA ILE A 232 -16.57 -1.89 -4.50
C ILE A 232 -17.83 -2.73 -4.35
N ALA A 233 -18.20 -3.49 -5.38
CA ALA A 233 -19.35 -4.39 -5.35
C ALA A 233 -19.24 -5.48 -4.25
N ALA A 234 -18.02 -5.95 -3.96
CA ALA A 234 -17.73 -6.86 -2.85
C ALA A 234 -17.74 -6.18 -1.46
N GLY A 235 -17.88 -4.84 -1.41
CA GLY A 235 -18.02 -4.06 -0.19
C GLY A 235 -16.74 -3.37 0.31
N VAL A 236 -15.70 -3.29 -0.51
CA VAL A 236 -14.50 -2.49 -0.22
C VAL A 236 -14.83 -1.02 -0.40
N SER A 237 -14.47 -0.18 0.58
CA SER A 237 -14.64 1.27 0.52
C SER A 237 -13.33 2.05 0.73
N SER A 238 -12.24 1.40 1.19
CA SER A 238 -10.92 2.02 1.32
C SER A 238 -9.88 1.24 0.50
N PHE A 239 -9.22 1.95 -0.41
CA PHE A 239 -8.30 1.41 -1.42
C PHE A 239 -6.86 1.78 -1.04
N LYS A 240 -6.10 0.80 -0.51
CA LYS A 240 -4.77 1.04 0.04
C LYS A 240 -3.64 0.75 -0.93
N ILE A 241 -2.76 1.72 -1.11
CA ILE A 241 -1.49 1.56 -1.83
C ILE A 241 -0.40 1.15 -0.82
N GLU A 242 0.35 0.06 -1.07
CA GLU A 242 1.53 -0.32 -0.27
C GLU A 242 2.75 0.47 -0.75
N GLY A 243 3.58 0.99 0.20
CA GLY A 243 4.78 1.70 -0.20
C GLY A 243 5.38 2.65 0.81
N ARG A 244 5.24 2.48 2.14
CA ARG A 244 5.77 3.40 3.18
C ARG A 244 7.29 3.66 3.14
N LEU A 245 8.08 2.78 2.51
CA LEU A 245 9.52 2.98 2.31
C LEU A 245 9.86 3.55 0.93
N LYS A 246 8.85 3.89 0.13
CA LYS A 246 9.04 4.44 -1.22
C LYS A 246 9.19 5.96 -1.17
N GLY A 247 9.90 6.50 -2.17
CA GLY A 247 10.09 7.94 -2.35
C GLY A 247 8.83 8.65 -2.88
N PRO A 248 8.88 10.00 -2.91
CA PRO A 248 7.77 10.81 -3.39
C PRO A 248 7.33 10.47 -4.81
N GLU A 249 8.26 10.12 -5.72
CA GLU A 249 7.98 9.84 -7.12
C GLU A 249 7.03 8.65 -7.28
N TYR A 250 7.26 7.59 -6.51
CA TYR A 250 6.39 6.42 -6.49
C TYR A 250 5.00 6.78 -5.98
N VAL A 251 4.92 7.54 -4.90
CA VAL A 251 3.66 7.94 -4.26
C VAL A 251 2.87 8.87 -5.18
N LYS A 252 3.50 9.89 -5.76
CA LYS A 252 2.91 10.80 -6.74
C LYS A 252 2.26 10.03 -7.90
N ASN A 253 3.04 9.16 -8.54
CA ASN A 253 2.63 8.41 -9.70
C ASN A 253 1.44 7.45 -9.42
N LEU A 254 1.58 6.59 -8.40
CA LEU A 254 0.54 5.61 -8.08
C LEU A 254 -0.73 6.25 -7.52
N THR A 255 -0.60 7.27 -6.68
CA THR A 255 -1.77 7.98 -6.15
C THR A 255 -2.55 8.66 -7.27
N ALA A 256 -1.87 9.38 -8.18
CA ALA A 256 -2.51 10.00 -9.34
C ALA A 256 -3.18 8.97 -10.26
N TYR A 257 -2.51 7.83 -10.51
CA TYR A 257 -3.05 6.75 -11.33
C TYR A 257 -4.36 6.18 -10.77
N TYR A 258 -4.36 5.80 -9.49
CA TYR A 258 -5.56 5.26 -8.86
C TYR A 258 -6.64 6.32 -8.64
N ARG A 259 -6.26 7.57 -8.38
CA ARG A 259 -7.21 8.69 -8.27
C ARG A 259 -8.00 8.84 -9.57
N ARG A 260 -7.34 8.92 -10.73
CA ARG A 260 -8.04 9.01 -12.02
C ARG A 260 -8.99 7.84 -12.25
N LYS A 261 -8.59 6.62 -11.88
CA LYS A 261 -9.46 5.44 -12.04
C LYS A 261 -10.68 5.48 -11.13
N ILE A 262 -10.52 5.92 -9.87
CA ILE A 262 -11.63 6.04 -8.93
C ILE A 262 -12.55 7.20 -9.36
N ASP A 263 -12.02 8.32 -9.82
CA ASP A 263 -12.81 9.45 -10.32
C ASP A 263 -13.64 9.04 -11.55
N ALA A 264 -13.06 8.31 -12.49
CA ALA A 264 -13.80 7.78 -13.63
C ALA A 264 -14.93 6.81 -13.23
N LEU A 265 -14.75 6.04 -12.14
CA LEU A 265 -15.83 5.22 -11.59
C LEU A 265 -16.91 6.08 -10.91
N LEU A 266 -16.54 7.12 -10.18
CA LEU A 266 -17.49 8.06 -9.59
C LEU A 266 -18.33 8.79 -10.65
N GLU A 267 -17.71 9.20 -11.75
CA GLU A 267 -18.40 9.78 -12.91
C GLU A 267 -19.33 8.77 -13.60
N LYS A 268 -18.87 7.54 -13.82
CA LYS A 268 -19.67 6.47 -14.42
C LYS A 268 -20.93 6.15 -13.61
N HIS A 269 -20.83 6.25 -12.29
CA HIS A 269 -21.91 5.98 -11.34
C HIS A 269 -22.51 7.28 -10.76
N ALA A 270 -22.42 8.40 -11.48
CA ALA A 270 -23.04 9.65 -11.10
C ALA A 270 -24.56 9.46 -10.97
N GLY A 271 -25.11 9.79 -9.81
CA GLY A 271 -26.53 9.52 -9.46
C GLY A 271 -26.74 8.29 -8.57
N GLU A 272 -25.74 7.43 -8.40
CA GLU A 272 -25.66 6.48 -7.31
C GLU A 272 -25.06 7.17 -6.06
N ASN A 273 -25.19 6.55 -4.88
CA ASN A 273 -24.69 7.16 -3.63
C ASN A 273 -23.17 6.98 -3.45
N TRP A 274 -22.39 6.98 -4.54
CA TRP A 274 -20.92 6.90 -4.48
C TRP A 274 -20.35 8.29 -4.32
N GLN A 275 -19.54 8.49 -3.30
CA GLN A 275 -18.95 9.77 -2.97
C GLN A 275 -17.45 9.60 -2.70
N ARG A 276 -16.70 10.67 -2.93
CA ARG A 276 -15.31 10.77 -2.54
C ARG A 276 -15.20 11.03 -1.03
N ALA A 277 -14.18 10.43 -0.39
CA ALA A 277 -14.00 10.58 1.06
C ALA A 277 -13.34 11.91 1.47
N SER A 278 -12.75 12.65 0.53
CA SER A 278 -12.12 13.95 0.75
C SER A 278 -12.55 14.96 -0.31
N VAL A 279 -12.13 16.21 -0.20
CA VAL A 279 -12.58 17.31 -1.08
C VAL A 279 -11.44 17.84 -1.96
N GLY A 280 -11.80 18.59 -2.99
CA GLY A 280 -10.88 19.21 -3.96
C GLY A 280 -10.56 18.31 -5.15
N VAL A 281 -10.24 18.93 -6.27
CA VAL A 281 -9.90 18.30 -7.54
C VAL A 281 -8.39 18.41 -7.75
N SER A 282 -7.75 17.27 -8.04
CA SER A 282 -6.31 17.22 -8.35
C SER A 282 -6.09 17.23 -9.85
N THR A 283 -5.23 18.13 -10.32
CA THR A 283 -4.74 18.20 -11.71
C THR A 283 -3.27 17.81 -11.73
N PHE A 284 -2.82 17.18 -12.81
CA PHE A 284 -1.46 16.65 -12.94
C PHE A 284 -0.77 17.19 -14.16
N THR A 285 0.52 17.51 -14.05
CA THR A 285 1.38 17.95 -15.17
C THR A 285 1.98 16.76 -15.93
N PHE A 286 1.64 15.52 -15.59
CA PHE A 286 2.15 14.28 -16.16
C PHE A 286 1.03 13.27 -16.39
N GLU A 287 1.30 12.26 -17.22
CA GLU A 287 0.43 11.08 -17.39
C GLU A 287 0.86 9.98 -16.42
N PRO A 288 0.02 9.61 -15.43
CA PRO A 288 0.39 8.59 -14.46
C PRO A 288 0.50 7.19 -15.09
N ASP A 289 1.63 6.54 -14.87
CA ASP A 289 1.93 5.20 -15.39
C ASP A 289 2.70 4.35 -14.35
N PRO A 290 2.08 3.31 -13.76
CA PRO A 290 2.73 2.45 -12.78
C PRO A 290 3.99 1.73 -13.29
N GLU A 291 4.13 1.50 -14.60
CA GLU A 291 5.30 0.83 -15.17
C GLU A 291 6.57 1.69 -15.13
N LYS A 292 6.43 3.03 -15.01
CA LYS A 292 7.54 3.98 -14.98
C LYS A 292 8.17 4.17 -13.60
N THR A 293 7.60 3.57 -12.55
CA THR A 293 8.17 3.55 -11.20
C THR A 293 8.46 2.12 -10.76
N PHE A 294 9.01 1.94 -9.57
CA PHE A 294 9.43 0.61 -9.11
C PHE A 294 8.30 -0.42 -9.15
N ARG A 295 8.47 -1.49 -9.96
CA ARG A 295 7.52 -2.59 -10.10
C ARG A 295 8.22 -3.91 -10.48
N ARG A 296 7.84 -5.03 -9.83
CA ARG A 296 8.34 -6.40 -10.11
C ARG A 296 7.44 -7.16 -11.08
N GLY A 297 6.84 -6.48 -12.06
CA GLY A 297 5.71 -6.99 -12.81
C GLY A 297 4.41 -6.92 -11.99
N ALA A 298 3.27 -7.22 -12.62
CA ALA A 298 1.94 -7.08 -12.06
C ALA A 298 1.24 -8.40 -11.81
N THR A 299 0.39 -8.45 -10.77
CA THR A 299 -0.54 -9.54 -10.52
C THR A 299 -1.79 -9.04 -9.80
N ASP A 300 -2.96 -9.59 -10.17
CA ASP A 300 -4.20 -9.44 -9.41
C ASP A 300 -4.28 -10.42 -8.21
N TYR A 301 -3.20 -11.12 -7.97
CA TYR A 301 -2.95 -12.09 -6.91
C TYR A 301 -4.01 -13.19 -6.87
N PHE A 302 -4.94 -13.16 -5.91
CA PHE A 302 -6.02 -14.15 -5.80
C PHE A 302 -7.41 -13.56 -5.97
N VAL A 303 -7.56 -12.27 -6.21
CA VAL A 303 -8.87 -11.60 -6.28
C VAL A 303 -9.81 -12.29 -7.27
N ASN A 304 -9.31 -12.67 -8.45
CA ASN A 304 -10.04 -13.44 -9.46
C ASN A 304 -9.73 -14.97 -9.42
N GLY A 305 -9.32 -15.49 -8.26
CA GLY A 305 -8.93 -16.89 -8.09
C GLY A 305 -7.45 -17.16 -8.34
N ARG A 306 -7.06 -18.43 -8.22
CA ARG A 306 -5.65 -18.86 -8.28
C ARG A 306 -5.11 -18.89 -9.71
N ARG A 307 -3.96 -18.24 -9.93
CA ARG A 307 -3.22 -18.24 -11.19
C ARG A 307 -1.77 -18.70 -10.97
N PRO A 308 -1.09 -19.32 -11.96
CA PRO A 308 0.28 -19.81 -11.79
C PRO A 308 1.33 -18.69 -11.81
N GLN A 309 1.08 -17.59 -12.53
CA GLN A 309 2.09 -16.55 -12.84
C GLN A 309 2.10 -15.40 -11.84
N ILE A 310 2.01 -15.69 -10.54
CA ILE A 310 2.03 -14.68 -9.48
C ILE A 310 3.43 -14.42 -8.91
N ALA A 311 4.41 -15.31 -9.18
CA ALA A 311 5.78 -15.17 -8.70
C ALA A 311 6.66 -14.39 -9.68
N ALA A 312 7.62 -13.63 -9.14
CA ALA A 312 8.72 -12.99 -9.85
C ALA A 312 9.95 -13.90 -9.72
N LEU A 313 10.00 -14.94 -10.58
CA LEU A 313 10.97 -16.04 -10.46
C LEU A 313 12.41 -15.64 -10.76
N ASP A 314 12.61 -14.73 -11.71
CA ASP A 314 13.93 -14.42 -12.25
C ASP A 314 14.64 -13.32 -11.46
N THR A 315 13.88 -12.39 -10.89
CA THR A 315 14.47 -11.30 -10.11
C THR A 315 13.49 -10.70 -9.08
N PRO A 316 13.98 -10.29 -7.90
CA PRO A 316 13.20 -9.51 -6.93
C PRO A 316 13.31 -8.00 -7.18
N LYS A 317 14.05 -7.57 -8.23
CA LYS A 317 14.27 -6.17 -8.59
C LYS A 317 13.17 -5.68 -9.54
N SER A 318 13.11 -4.37 -9.78
CA SER A 318 12.25 -3.79 -10.80
C SER A 318 12.76 -4.13 -12.19
N THR A 319 11.90 -4.73 -13.02
CA THR A 319 12.18 -4.93 -14.43
C THR A 319 11.75 -3.74 -15.29
N GLY A 320 10.80 -2.93 -14.81
CA GLY A 320 10.27 -1.78 -15.55
C GLY A 320 9.48 -2.17 -16.80
N GLU A 321 9.24 -1.18 -17.65
CA GLU A 321 8.51 -1.34 -18.92
C GLU A 321 9.38 -1.93 -20.02
N THR A 322 8.83 -2.79 -20.87
CA THR A 322 9.53 -3.30 -22.06
C THR A 322 9.63 -2.21 -23.11
N VAL A 323 10.85 -1.78 -23.44
CA VAL A 323 11.07 -0.70 -24.41
C VAL A 323 11.47 -1.18 -25.80
N GLY A 324 12.09 -2.36 -25.94
CA GLY A 324 12.46 -2.85 -27.26
C GLY A 324 13.31 -4.11 -27.27
N LYS A 325 13.94 -4.36 -28.43
CA LYS A 325 14.88 -5.47 -28.63
C LYS A 325 16.18 -4.98 -29.24
N VAL A 326 17.27 -5.54 -28.79
CA VAL A 326 18.60 -5.31 -29.39
C VAL A 326 18.62 -5.84 -30.81
N VAL A 327 19.06 -5.00 -31.75
CA VAL A 327 19.25 -5.36 -33.16
C VAL A 327 20.72 -5.57 -33.48
N ALA A 328 21.57 -4.69 -32.96
CA ALA A 328 23.02 -4.75 -33.18
C ALA A 328 23.78 -4.27 -31.95
N VAL A 329 24.98 -4.75 -31.77
CA VAL A 329 25.93 -4.33 -30.73
C VAL A 329 27.27 -4.01 -31.38
N SER A 330 27.94 -2.92 -30.96
CA SER A 330 29.27 -2.53 -31.42
C SER A 330 30.22 -2.38 -30.24
N SER A 331 31.12 -3.33 -30.08
CA SER A 331 32.08 -3.37 -28.99
C SER A 331 33.10 -2.23 -29.04
N GLY A 332 33.49 -1.78 -30.24
CA GLY A 332 34.46 -0.70 -30.42
C GLY A 332 33.98 0.67 -29.92
N CYS A 333 32.67 0.91 -29.98
CA CYS A 333 32.07 2.19 -29.58
C CYS A 333 31.17 2.07 -28.34
N SER A 334 31.07 0.91 -27.71
CA SER A 334 30.12 0.63 -26.60
C SER A 334 28.70 1.10 -26.92
N THR A 335 28.21 0.81 -28.14
CA THR A 335 26.89 1.20 -28.60
C THR A 335 26.01 -0.02 -28.87
N VAL A 336 24.72 0.16 -28.64
CA VAL A 336 23.65 -0.82 -28.84
C VAL A 336 22.55 -0.19 -29.65
N ASP A 337 22.16 -0.83 -30.74
CA ASP A 337 21.01 -0.40 -31.57
C ASP A 337 19.78 -1.18 -31.10
N ILE A 338 18.74 -0.47 -30.70
CA ILE A 338 17.51 -1.02 -30.13
C ILE A 338 16.34 -0.70 -31.05
N ALA A 339 15.66 -1.75 -31.52
CA ALA A 339 14.37 -1.61 -32.20
C ALA A 339 13.30 -1.28 -31.16
N THR A 340 12.73 -0.06 -31.24
CA THR A 340 11.80 0.45 -30.24
C THR A 340 10.83 1.46 -30.81
N LYS A 341 9.59 1.47 -30.25
CA LYS A 341 8.62 2.57 -30.42
C LYS A 341 8.66 3.56 -29.27
N ALA A 342 9.30 3.19 -28.15
CA ALA A 342 9.45 4.05 -26.98
C ALA A 342 10.59 5.06 -27.20
N GLU A 343 10.44 6.24 -26.68
CA GLU A 343 11.50 7.24 -26.63
C GLU A 343 12.48 6.87 -25.52
N ILE A 344 13.75 6.62 -25.86
CA ILE A 344 14.83 6.41 -24.91
C ILE A 344 15.59 7.71 -24.75
N ALA A 345 15.85 8.14 -23.51
CA ALA A 345 16.51 9.39 -23.17
C ALA A 345 17.89 9.18 -22.53
N ASN A 346 18.72 10.23 -22.62
CA ASN A 346 19.96 10.29 -21.89
C ASN A 346 19.69 10.20 -20.37
N GLY A 347 20.40 9.33 -19.68
CA GLY A 347 20.24 9.11 -18.24
C GLY A 347 19.26 8.00 -17.87
N ASP A 348 18.52 7.42 -18.86
CA ASP A 348 17.66 6.28 -18.61
C ASP A 348 18.45 5.09 -18.07
N GLY A 349 17.82 4.31 -17.18
CA GLY A 349 18.29 3.00 -16.75
C GLY A 349 17.57 1.92 -17.55
N LEU A 350 18.34 1.12 -18.29
CA LEU A 350 17.82 -0.04 -19.00
C LEU A 350 18.24 -1.32 -18.28
N VAL A 351 17.47 -2.38 -18.43
CA VAL A 351 17.77 -3.70 -17.86
C VAL A 351 17.44 -4.79 -18.87
N TYR A 352 18.15 -5.90 -18.80
CA TYR A 352 17.88 -7.09 -19.59
C TYR A 352 18.18 -8.34 -18.77
N LEU A 353 17.60 -9.49 -19.18
CA LEU A 353 17.94 -10.78 -18.61
C LEU A 353 19.07 -11.40 -19.42
N THR A 354 20.13 -11.86 -18.74
CA THR A 354 21.21 -12.64 -19.37
C THR A 354 20.69 -14.02 -19.78
N PRO A 355 21.45 -14.80 -20.57
CA PRO A 355 21.12 -16.20 -20.85
C PRO A 355 21.00 -17.08 -19.59
N GLU A 356 21.68 -16.71 -18.50
CA GLU A 356 21.60 -17.34 -17.19
C GLU A 356 20.40 -16.85 -16.36
N GLU A 357 19.55 -15.99 -16.97
CA GLU A 357 18.34 -15.39 -16.35
C GLU A 357 18.66 -14.46 -15.16
N GLU A 358 19.85 -13.84 -15.16
CA GLU A 358 20.21 -12.78 -14.22
C GLU A 358 19.84 -11.41 -14.78
N LEU A 359 19.34 -10.51 -13.93
CA LEU A 359 18.98 -9.15 -14.32
C LEU A 359 20.22 -8.25 -14.29
N GLU A 360 20.67 -7.81 -15.45
CA GLU A 360 21.73 -6.82 -15.62
C GLU A 360 21.19 -5.43 -15.97
N GLY A 361 21.88 -4.40 -15.48
CA GLY A 361 21.54 -2.99 -15.69
C GLY A 361 22.50 -2.28 -16.63
N LEU A 362 21.94 -1.40 -17.47
CA LEU A 362 22.66 -0.54 -18.40
C LEU A 362 22.30 0.92 -18.12
N ARG A 363 23.27 1.81 -18.06
CA ARG A 363 23.03 3.25 -17.99
C ARG A 363 23.22 3.86 -19.36
N VAL A 364 22.18 4.56 -19.85
CA VAL A 364 22.22 5.31 -21.11
C VAL A 364 23.01 6.59 -20.90
N ASN A 365 24.16 6.73 -21.61
CA ASN A 365 24.91 7.98 -21.67
C ASN A 365 24.29 8.89 -22.73
N ARG A 366 24.14 8.39 -23.96
CA ARG A 366 23.52 9.11 -25.08
C ARG A 366 22.58 8.18 -25.84
N ALA A 367 21.38 8.70 -26.16
CA ALA A 367 20.43 8.07 -27.07
C ALA A 367 20.32 8.91 -28.33
N GLU A 368 20.34 8.26 -29.50
CA GLU A 368 20.27 8.91 -30.80
C GLU A 368 19.29 8.16 -31.69
N GLN A 369 18.27 8.84 -32.20
CA GLN A 369 17.32 8.27 -33.15
C GLN A 369 17.99 8.12 -34.50
N LEU A 370 18.26 6.90 -34.95
CA LEU A 370 18.83 6.64 -36.27
C LEU A 370 17.79 6.74 -37.38
N ARG A 371 16.59 6.19 -37.14
CA ARG A 371 15.42 6.24 -38.00
C ARG A 371 14.17 5.88 -37.19
N PRO A 372 12.95 6.14 -37.69
CA PRO A 372 11.74 5.71 -36.99
C PRO A 372 11.80 4.24 -36.59
N GLY A 373 11.61 3.95 -35.29
CA GLY A 373 11.65 2.60 -34.74
C GLY A 373 13.04 2.04 -34.42
N LEU A 374 14.15 2.81 -34.57
CA LEU A 374 15.50 2.37 -34.29
C LEU A 374 16.30 3.46 -33.55
N VAL A 375 16.73 3.18 -32.34
CA VAL A 375 17.52 4.08 -31.49
C VAL A 375 18.90 3.47 -31.22
N ARG A 376 19.95 4.25 -31.40
CA ARG A 376 21.30 3.92 -30.95
C ARG A 376 21.52 4.45 -29.55
N VAL A 377 21.95 3.57 -28.67
CA VAL A 377 22.28 3.89 -27.27
C VAL A 377 23.77 3.72 -27.05
N SER A 378 24.45 4.80 -26.63
CA SER A 378 25.81 4.73 -26.11
C SER A 378 25.74 4.44 -24.62
N LEU A 379 26.43 3.43 -24.16
CA LEU A 379 26.46 3.00 -22.77
C LEU A 379 27.48 3.81 -21.96
N HIS A 380 27.22 3.98 -20.68
CA HIS A 380 28.16 4.59 -19.74
C HIS A 380 29.36 3.66 -19.47
N GLU A 381 29.10 2.33 -19.43
CA GLU A 381 30.11 1.29 -19.22
C GLU A 381 30.48 0.60 -20.52
N PRO A 382 31.74 0.06 -20.61
CA PRO A 382 32.13 -0.68 -21.79
C PRO A 382 31.27 -1.93 -22.01
N LEU A 383 30.90 -2.20 -23.27
CA LEU A 383 30.06 -3.34 -23.66
C LEU A 383 30.62 -4.72 -23.22
N LYS A 384 31.94 -4.83 -23.07
CA LYS A 384 32.62 -6.04 -22.57
C LYS A 384 32.17 -6.46 -21.16
N ARG A 385 31.58 -5.55 -20.37
CA ARG A 385 30.96 -5.84 -19.06
C ARG A 385 29.59 -6.46 -19.17
N HIS A 386 29.01 -6.49 -20.36
CA HIS A 386 27.66 -6.95 -20.64
C HIS A 386 27.66 -8.07 -21.71
N PRO A 387 28.32 -9.23 -21.45
CA PRO A 387 28.49 -10.29 -22.46
C PRO A 387 27.16 -10.91 -22.89
N GLY A 388 26.12 -10.84 -22.06
CA GLY A 388 24.77 -11.32 -22.35
C GLY A 388 23.93 -10.39 -23.24
N LEU A 389 24.43 -9.19 -23.57
CA LEU A 389 23.70 -8.22 -24.38
C LEU A 389 23.92 -8.51 -25.89
N LEU A 390 23.11 -9.37 -26.43
CA LEU A 390 23.20 -9.89 -27.80
C LEU A 390 22.00 -9.45 -28.66
N PRO A 391 22.12 -9.46 -29.99
CA PRO A 391 20.96 -9.27 -30.88
C PRO A 391 19.80 -10.22 -30.53
N GLY A 392 18.58 -9.67 -30.49
CA GLY A 392 17.37 -10.40 -30.09
C GLY A 392 17.00 -10.28 -28.60
N VAL A 393 17.93 -9.83 -27.74
CA VAL A 393 17.66 -9.63 -26.31
C VAL A 393 16.62 -8.54 -26.11
N VAL A 394 15.62 -8.81 -25.24
CA VAL A 394 14.60 -7.84 -24.85
C VAL A 394 15.20 -6.90 -23.80
N VAL A 395 15.00 -5.60 -24.02
CA VAL A 395 15.44 -4.54 -23.12
C VAL A 395 14.23 -3.86 -22.50
N ASN A 396 14.29 -3.73 -21.18
CA ASN A 396 13.29 -3.01 -20.41
C ASN A 396 13.89 -1.71 -19.85
N ARG A 397 13.06 -0.72 -19.52
CA ARG A 397 13.43 0.52 -18.85
C ARG A 397 12.94 0.49 -17.41
N ASN A 398 13.84 0.35 -16.45
CA ASN A 398 13.52 0.38 -15.02
C ASN A 398 13.71 1.76 -14.37
N LYS A 399 14.24 2.73 -15.12
CA LYS A 399 14.40 4.12 -14.73
C LYS A 399 14.17 5.03 -15.94
N ASP A 400 13.04 5.74 -15.94
CA ASP A 400 12.74 6.80 -16.91
C ASP A 400 13.21 8.14 -16.34
N HIS A 401 14.36 8.60 -16.83
CA HIS A 401 15.00 9.82 -16.30
C HIS A 401 14.17 11.10 -16.52
N ARG A 402 13.47 11.19 -17.65
CA ARG A 402 12.60 12.34 -17.94
C ARG A 402 11.39 12.35 -17.02
N PHE A 403 10.79 11.19 -16.81
CA PHE A 403 9.66 11.03 -15.92
C PHE A 403 10.02 11.34 -14.46
N GLU A 404 11.18 10.84 -13.98
CA GLU A 404 11.68 11.17 -12.65
C GLU A 404 11.91 12.69 -12.48
N LYS A 405 12.52 13.35 -13.47
CA LYS A 405 12.71 14.81 -13.44
C LYS A 405 11.39 15.57 -13.35
N LEU A 406 10.38 15.09 -14.06
CA LEU A 406 9.05 15.69 -14.05
C LEU A 406 8.38 15.53 -12.69
N LEU A 407 8.48 14.33 -12.08
CA LEU A 407 7.96 14.07 -10.75
C LEU A 407 8.76 14.75 -9.63
N ALA A 408 10.03 15.08 -9.84
CA ALA A 408 10.84 15.84 -8.87
C ALA A 408 10.37 17.30 -8.70
N GLN A 409 9.60 17.82 -9.66
CA GLN A 409 9.00 19.15 -9.61
C GLN A 409 7.62 19.11 -8.94
N GLU A 410 6.98 20.28 -8.82
CA GLU A 410 5.56 20.38 -8.49
C GLU A 410 4.74 19.79 -9.64
N SER A 411 4.26 18.57 -9.44
CA SER A 411 3.63 17.77 -10.50
C SER A 411 2.12 17.61 -10.34
N ALA A 412 1.55 18.19 -9.29
CA ALA A 412 0.10 18.26 -9.08
C ALA A 412 -0.30 19.51 -8.32
N GLU A 413 -1.49 20.00 -8.64
CA GLU A 413 -2.22 21.00 -7.88
C GLU A 413 -3.55 20.41 -7.46
N ARG A 414 -3.97 20.64 -6.20
CA ARG A 414 -5.28 20.26 -5.69
C ARG A 414 -6.00 21.48 -5.19
N THR A 415 -7.17 21.76 -5.78
CA THR A 415 -7.95 22.95 -5.45
C THR A 415 -9.39 22.59 -5.08
N ILE A 416 -9.98 23.40 -4.20
CA ILE A 416 -11.36 23.29 -3.74
C ILE A 416 -12.14 24.42 -4.41
N PRO A 417 -13.25 24.12 -5.14
CA PRO A 417 -14.10 25.14 -5.70
C PRO A 417 -14.69 26.03 -4.60
N ALA A 418 -14.60 27.34 -4.77
CA ALA A 418 -15.17 28.33 -3.86
C ALA A 418 -15.81 29.48 -4.62
N THR A 419 -16.83 30.09 -4.04
CA THR A 419 -17.47 31.31 -4.54
C THR A 419 -17.20 32.46 -3.58
N LEU A 420 -17.15 33.69 -4.11
CA LEU A 420 -16.99 34.91 -3.33
C LEU A 420 -18.20 35.83 -3.53
N GLU A 421 -18.73 36.34 -2.45
CA GLU A 421 -19.83 37.32 -2.44
C GLU A 421 -19.35 38.59 -1.73
N LEU A 422 -19.29 39.71 -2.48
CA LEU A 422 -18.92 41.02 -1.94
C LEU A 422 -20.20 41.84 -1.79
N VAL A 423 -20.57 42.15 -0.55
CA VAL A 423 -21.64 43.09 -0.22
C VAL A 423 -21.05 44.46 0.03
N VAL A 424 -21.53 45.45 -0.75
CA VAL A 424 -21.08 46.83 -0.69
C VAL A 424 -22.11 47.67 0.08
N ARG A 425 -21.70 48.16 1.27
CA ARG A 425 -22.52 49.07 2.09
C ARG A 425 -21.94 50.49 2.00
N SER A 426 -22.70 51.50 2.47
CA SER A 426 -22.23 52.88 2.48
C SER A 426 -20.94 53.09 3.29
N ASN A 427 -20.77 52.35 4.35
CA ASN A 427 -19.66 52.46 5.30
C ASN A 427 -18.90 51.14 5.58
N ALA A 428 -19.09 50.11 4.75
CA ALA A 428 -18.39 48.83 4.92
C ALA A 428 -18.37 48.02 3.63
N LEU A 429 -17.35 47.15 3.50
CA LEU A 429 -17.28 46.06 2.55
C LEU A 429 -17.32 44.75 3.33
N GLU A 430 -18.21 43.86 2.94
CA GLU A 430 -18.30 42.50 3.49
C GLU A 430 -17.99 41.47 2.41
N LEU A 431 -16.92 40.69 2.57
CA LEU A 431 -16.56 39.61 1.66
C LEU A 431 -16.84 38.27 2.33
N THR A 432 -17.71 37.48 1.72
CA THR A 432 -18.04 36.13 2.16
C THR A 432 -17.51 35.12 1.14
N GLY A 433 -16.64 34.23 1.59
CA GLY A 433 -16.24 33.03 0.84
C GLY A 433 -17.10 31.84 1.21
N LYS A 434 -17.54 31.05 0.21
CA LYS A 434 -18.39 29.87 0.42
C LYS A 434 -17.80 28.65 -0.29
N THR A 435 -17.77 27.50 0.39
CA THR A 435 -17.40 26.18 -0.15
C THR A 435 -17.93 25.07 0.74
N LEU A 436 -18.29 23.91 0.21
CA LEU A 436 -18.67 22.70 0.97
C LEU A 436 -19.74 22.98 2.06
N GLU A 437 -20.71 23.82 1.78
CA GLU A 437 -21.72 24.30 2.75
C GLU A 437 -21.15 25.09 3.95
N LEU A 438 -19.86 25.45 3.88
CA LEU A 438 -19.18 26.31 4.84
C LEU A 438 -19.06 27.72 4.28
N SER A 439 -19.00 28.70 5.18
CA SER A 439 -18.76 30.09 4.81
C SER A 439 -17.86 30.80 5.83
N ALA A 440 -17.14 31.80 5.35
CA ALA A 440 -16.38 32.70 6.20
C ALA A 440 -16.56 34.14 5.67
N THR A 441 -16.85 35.07 6.56
CA THR A 441 -17.07 36.48 6.23
C THR A 441 -16.00 37.32 6.89
N VAL A 442 -15.47 38.27 6.12
CA VAL A 442 -14.57 39.34 6.61
C VAL A 442 -15.21 40.66 6.28
N ARG A 443 -15.23 41.57 7.25
CA ARG A 443 -15.77 42.91 7.13
C ARG A 443 -14.67 43.94 7.26
N LEU A 444 -14.69 44.93 6.39
CA LEU A 444 -13.85 46.12 6.43
C LEU A 444 -14.75 47.34 6.59
N ASP A 445 -14.69 48.01 7.72
CA ASP A 445 -15.44 49.24 7.98
C ASP A 445 -14.69 50.45 7.40
N GLY A 446 -15.47 51.35 6.83
CA GLY A 446 -14.99 52.58 6.25
C GLY A 446 -15.87 53.08 5.10
N PRO A 447 -15.87 54.37 4.78
CA PRO A 447 -16.73 54.96 3.74
C PRO A 447 -16.35 54.36 2.37
N VAL A 448 -17.36 53.88 1.64
CA VAL A 448 -17.20 53.34 0.29
C VAL A 448 -17.64 54.37 -0.76
N GLN A 449 -16.69 54.77 -1.57
CA GLN A 449 -16.94 55.76 -2.64
C GLN A 449 -17.31 55.07 -3.97
N PRO A 450 -18.12 55.69 -4.83
CA PRO A 450 -18.40 55.18 -6.16
C PRO A 450 -17.14 55.27 -7.06
N ALA A 451 -16.95 54.28 -7.91
CA ALA A 451 -15.91 54.30 -8.92
C ALA A 451 -16.29 55.26 -10.08
N ARG A 452 -15.29 55.99 -10.58
CA ARG A 452 -15.46 56.86 -11.76
C ARG A 452 -15.42 56.12 -13.09
N ASN A 453 -14.83 54.91 -13.08
CA ASN A 453 -14.60 54.12 -14.29
C ASN A 453 -15.62 52.94 -14.32
N PRO A 454 -16.41 52.78 -15.38
CA PRO A 454 -17.33 51.64 -15.53
C PRO A 454 -16.66 50.26 -15.48
N GLN A 455 -15.36 50.20 -15.92
CA GLN A 455 -14.57 48.95 -15.89
C GLN A 455 -14.05 48.60 -14.48
N ALA A 456 -14.34 49.41 -13.46
CA ALA A 456 -13.87 49.13 -12.10
C ALA A 456 -14.43 47.82 -11.53
N LEU A 457 -15.66 47.44 -11.88
CA LEU A 457 -16.28 46.21 -11.48
C LEU A 457 -15.53 44.98 -12.03
N ASP A 458 -15.16 45.00 -13.32
CA ASP A 458 -14.41 43.90 -13.94
C ASP A 458 -13.01 43.75 -13.33
N LYS A 459 -12.33 44.87 -13.06
CA LYS A 459 -11.03 44.89 -12.38
C LYS A 459 -11.13 44.37 -10.96
N LEU A 460 -12.20 44.67 -10.25
CA LEU A 460 -12.48 44.19 -8.90
C LEU A 460 -12.69 42.67 -8.92
N LYS A 461 -13.55 42.15 -9.80
CA LYS A 461 -13.77 40.71 -9.97
C LYS A 461 -12.48 40.00 -10.38
N ALA A 462 -11.72 40.53 -11.33
CA ALA A 462 -10.42 39.99 -11.74
C ALA A 462 -9.36 39.98 -10.61
N SER A 463 -9.45 40.90 -9.65
CA SER A 463 -8.61 40.88 -8.46
C SER A 463 -9.07 39.86 -7.42
N LEU A 464 -10.35 39.72 -7.22
CA LEU A 464 -10.92 38.72 -6.30
C LEU A 464 -10.75 37.28 -6.81
N SER A 465 -10.71 37.07 -8.14
CA SER A 465 -10.53 35.73 -8.71
C SER A 465 -9.13 35.13 -8.48
N LYS A 466 -8.14 35.94 -8.09
CA LYS A 466 -6.76 35.48 -7.85
C LYS A 466 -6.65 34.72 -6.53
N ALA A 467 -6.65 33.39 -6.59
CA ALA A 467 -6.53 32.53 -5.41
C ALA A 467 -5.17 31.84 -5.27
N GLY A 468 -4.17 32.23 -6.05
CA GLY A 468 -2.83 31.63 -6.02
C GLY A 468 -2.21 31.64 -4.62
N GLY A 469 -1.59 30.53 -4.23
CA GLY A 469 -1.04 30.32 -2.89
C GLY A 469 -2.09 29.87 -1.84
N THR A 470 -3.35 29.65 -2.24
CA THR A 470 -4.42 29.10 -1.39
C THR A 470 -4.86 27.72 -1.90
N VAL A 471 -5.68 27.02 -1.13
CA VAL A 471 -6.28 25.74 -1.53
C VAL A 471 -7.52 25.91 -2.41
N PHE A 472 -7.89 27.13 -2.78
CA PHE A 472 -9.16 27.42 -3.46
C PHE A 472 -8.99 27.73 -4.95
N GLN A 473 -10.01 27.34 -5.71
CA GLN A 473 -10.26 27.83 -7.07
C GLN A 473 -11.57 28.63 -7.05
N ILE A 474 -11.49 29.93 -7.31
CA ILE A 474 -12.69 30.78 -7.34
C ILE A 474 -13.45 30.53 -8.62
N THR A 475 -14.68 30.00 -8.49
CA THR A 475 -15.55 29.61 -9.60
C THR A 475 -16.57 30.67 -9.96
N ASP A 476 -16.98 31.50 -8.99
CA ASP A 476 -17.93 32.60 -9.20
C ASP A 476 -17.70 33.75 -8.22
N ILE A 477 -18.02 34.98 -8.66
CA ILE A 477 -17.92 36.21 -7.86
C ILE A 477 -19.15 37.06 -8.06
N THR A 478 -19.92 37.21 -6.99
CA THR A 478 -21.10 38.09 -6.93
C THR A 478 -20.74 39.38 -6.21
N VAL A 479 -21.22 40.50 -6.72
CA VAL A 479 -21.10 41.83 -6.08
C VAL A 479 -22.48 42.42 -5.96
N THR A 480 -22.89 42.76 -4.73
CA THR A 480 -24.23 43.28 -4.42
C THR A 480 -24.10 44.59 -3.65
N ALA A 481 -24.84 45.61 -4.04
CA ALA A 481 -24.94 46.87 -3.32
C ALA A 481 -26.12 46.85 -2.33
N GLU A 482 -25.81 47.09 -1.06
CA GLU A 482 -26.83 47.23 0.01
C GLU A 482 -26.62 48.58 0.71
N GLY A 483 -27.15 49.62 0.08
CA GLY A 483 -27.00 51.01 0.57
C GLY A 483 -25.65 51.66 0.28
N GLY A 484 -24.76 50.96 -0.45
CA GLY A 484 -23.52 51.47 -1.02
C GLY A 484 -23.64 51.72 -2.53
N PRO A 485 -22.55 52.13 -3.20
CA PRO A 485 -22.50 52.34 -4.65
C PRO A 485 -22.54 51.01 -5.40
N ASP A 486 -23.25 50.93 -6.53
CA ASP A 486 -23.32 49.74 -7.40
C ASP A 486 -21.93 49.33 -7.94
N ILE A 487 -21.09 50.30 -8.21
CA ILE A 487 -19.69 50.11 -8.60
C ILE A 487 -18.79 50.80 -7.57
N PRO A 488 -18.23 50.09 -6.60
CA PRO A 488 -17.41 50.66 -5.55
C PRO A 488 -15.96 50.94 -6.07
N PHE A 489 -15.39 52.05 -5.59
CA PHE A 489 -13.96 52.25 -5.67
C PHE A 489 -13.25 51.60 -4.50
N VAL A 490 -12.48 50.54 -4.74
CA VAL A 490 -11.67 49.86 -3.74
C VAL A 490 -10.22 49.77 -4.20
N PRO A 491 -9.27 50.32 -3.43
CA PRO A 491 -7.85 50.19 -3.76
C PRO A 491 -7.45 48.71 -3.86
N VAL A 492 -6.63 48.33 -4.84
CA VAL A 492 -6.23 46.95 -5.11
C VAL A 492 -5.55 46.30 -3.90
N SER A 493 -4.76 47.06 -3.13
CA SER A 493 -4.14 46.57 -1.89
C SER A 493 -5.15 46.17 -0.83
N VAL A 494 -6.19 46.96 -0.63
CA VAL A 494 -7.27 46.72 0.30
C VAL A 494 -8.08 45.47 -0.12
N LEU A 495 -8.42 45.38 -1.40
CA LEU A 495 -9.12 44.25 -1.97
C LEU A 495 -8.35 42.94 -1.83
N ASN A 496 -7.04 42.98 -2.08
CA ASN A 496 -6.15 41.82 -1.90
C ASN A 496 -6.02 41.42 -0.44
N GLY A 497 -6.00 42.37 0.51
CA GLY A 497 -6.05 42.09 1.94
C GLY A 497 -7.34 41.35 2.33
N LEU A 498 -8.49 41.98 1.98
CA LEU A 498 -9.81 41.43 2.28
C LEU A 498 -9.99 39.99 1.73
N ARG A 499 -9.56 39.77 0.47
CA ARG A 499 -9.59 38.44 -0.16
C ARG A 499 -8.74 37.44 0.61
N ARG A 500 -7.48 37.78 0.90
CA ARG A 500 -6.54 36.89 1.62
C ARG A 500 -7.11 36.50 2.98
N ASP A 501 -7.58 37.47 3.76
CA ASP A 501 -8.12 37.24 5.09
C ASP A 501 -9.39 36.38 5.04
N CYS A 502 -10.24 36.58 4.02
CA CYS A 502 -11.44 35.78 3.78
C CYS A 502 -11.09 34.31 3.44
N LEU A 503 -10.18 34.09 2.50
CA LEU A 503 -9.77 32.75 2.08
C LEU A 503 -9.00 32.02 3.19
N GLU A 504 -8.16 32.71 3.96
CA GLU A 504 -7.47 32.14 5.13
C GLU A 504 -8.47 31.71 6.21
N ARG A 505 -9.46 32.55 6.52
CA ARG A 505 -10.53 32.22 7.46
C ARG A 505 -11.36 31.05 6.96
N LEU A 506 -11.69 30.99 5.67
CA LEU A 506 -12.42 29.88 5.07
C LEU A 506 -11.63 28.56 5.17
N ALA A 507 -10.33 28.59 4.87
CA ALA A 507 -9.43 27.43 5.00
C ALA A 507 -9.37 26.94 6.46
N ARG A 508 -9.26 27.86 7.42
CA ARG A 508 -9.30 27.54 8.85
C ARG A 508 -10.64 26.91 9.25
N THR A 509 -11.76 27.44 8.77
CA THR A 509 -13.09 26.87 9.00
C THR A 509 -13.19 25.43 8.51
N ILE A 510 -12.59 25.09 7.36
CA ILE A 510 -12.54 23.70 6.86
C ILE A 510 -11.79 22.79 7.84
N CYS A 511 -10.62 23.25 8.34
CA CYS A 511 -9.81 22.48 9.30
C CYS A 511 -10.55 22.31 10.64
N ASP A 512 -11.16 23.38 11.17
CA ASP A 512 -11.87 23.38 12.46
C ASP A 512 -13.12 22.48 12.43
N THR A 513 -13.74 22.35 11.24
CA THR A 513 -14.91 21.48 11.02
C THR A 513 -14.53 20.12 10.43
N HIS A 514 -13.23 19.74 10.42
CA HIS A 514 -12.82 18.42 9.98
C HIS A 514 -13.46 17.33 10.86
N PRO A 515 -14.18 16.34 10.25
CA PRO A 515 -14.90 15.34 11.02
C PRO A 515 -13.92 14.41 11.75
N ARG A 516 -13.96 14.41 13.07
CA ARG A 516 -13.20 13.50 13.93
C ARG A 516 -14.14 12.48 14.55
N PHE A 517 -13.75 11.22 14.45
CA PHE A 517 -14.55 10.12 14.95
C PHE A 517 -13.85 9.45 16.13
N GLY A 518 -14.62 9.14 17.15
CA GLY A 518 -14.17 8.36 18.29
C GLY A 518 -14.21 6.86 18.03
N ARG A 519 -13.79 6.11 19.01
CA ARG A 519 -13.85 4.65 19.02
C ARG A 519 -15.29 4.17 18.96
N LEU A 520 -15.59 3.19 18.10
CA LEU A 520 -16.90 2.54 18.13
C LEU A 520 -17.08 1.75 19.43
N PRO A 521 -18.25 1.79 20.06
CA PRO A 521 -18.49 1.00 21.26
C PRO A 521 -18.46 -0.50 20.95
N ALA A 522 -17.91 -1.30 21.86
CA ALA A 522 -18.00 -2.74 21.78
C ALA A 522 -19.47 -3.17 21.94
N THR A 523 -19.92 -4.13 21.12
CA THR A 523 -21.34 -4.60 21.13
C THR A 523 -21.54 -5.86 21.92
N VAL A 524 -20.47 -6.59 22.27
CA VAL A 524 -20.55 -7.86 22.99
C VAL A 524 -19.45 -7.90 24.07
N SER A 525 -19.86 -8.26 25.30
CA SER A 525 -18.95 -8.36 26.44
C SER A 525 -18.16 -9.69 26.48
N ARG A 526 -18.61 -10.70 25.77
CA ARG A 526 -17.97 -12.02 25.73
C ARG A 526 -18.21 -12.69 24.39
N ILE A 527 -17.15 -12.88 23.62
CA ILE A 527 -17.19 -13.59 22.34
C ILE A 527 -16.31 -14.82 22.48
N GLU A 528 -16.82 -15.98 22.06
CA GLU A 528 -15.98 -17.17 21.92
C GLU A 528 -14.84 -16.88 20.95
N PRO A 529 -13.59 -17.29 21.26
CA PRO A 529 -12.46 -16.97 20.39
C PRO A 529 -12.66 -17.69 19.06
N PHE A 530 -12.65 -16.91 17.98
CA PHE A 530 -12.72 -17.41 16.61
C PHE A 530 -11.53 -18.32 16.24
N GLU A 531 -10.44 -18.30 17.00
CA GLU A 531 -9.22 -19.10 16.80
C GLU A 531 -9.19 -20.38 17.66
N GLY A 532 -10.24 -20.66 18.46
CA GLY A 532 -10.33 -21.84 19.33
C GLY A 532 -9.88 -21.59 20.77
N LYS A 533 -9.93 -22.65 21.61
CA LYS A 533 -9.63 -22.54 23.04
C LYS A 533 -8.14 -22.59 23.39
N LEU A 534 -7.32 -23.19 22.52
CA LEU A 534 -5.88 -23.36 22.71
C LEU A 534 -5.14 -22.52 21.67
N LEU A 535 -4.57 -21.40 22.07
CA LEU A 535 -3.84 -20.49 21.21
C LEU A 535 -2.33 -20.73 21.35
N ASP A 536 -1.68 -21.07 20.23
CA ASP A 536 -0.23 -21.20 20.16
C ASP A 536 0.44 -19.82 19.88
N PHE A 537 1.75 -19.83 19.65
CA PHE A 537 2.54 -18.62 19.39
C PHE A 537 2.01 -17.80 18.19
N ARG A 538 1.22 -18.39 17.29
CA ARG A 538 0.63 -17.72 16.13
C ARG A 538 -0.48 -16.75 16.49
N ALA A 539 -0.96 -16.77 17.73
CA ALA A 539 -1.84 -15.72 18.25
C ALA A 539 -1.13 -14.37 18.42
N ASN A 540 0.21 -14.37 18.37
CA ASN A 540 1.04 -13.17 18.50
C ASN A 540 0.84 -12.41 19.82
N ALA A 541 0.53 -13.13 20.91
CA ALA A 541 0.39 -12.57 22.25
C ALA A 541 1.79 -12.36 22.87
N ALA A 542 2.32 -11.14 22.78
CA ALA A 542 3.68 -10.82 23.22
C ALA A 542 3.75 -10.11 24.58
N ASN A 543 2.60 -9.84 25.21
CA ASN A 543 2.48 -9.16 26.50
C ASN A 543 1.33 -9.74 27.33
N VAL A 544 1.34 -9.46 28.63
CA VAL A 544 0.33 -9.94 29.58
C VAL A 544 -1.07 -9.42 29.25
N CYS A 545 -1.20 -8.22 28.72
CA CYS A 545 -2.49 -7.64 28.32
C CYS A 545 -3.09 -8.39 27.12
N ALA A 546 -2.30 -8.78 26.12
CA ALA A 546 -2.74 -9.61 25.02
C ALA A 546 -3.17 -11.01 25.49
N ILE A 547 -2.42 -11.63 26.40
CA ILE A 547 -2.77 -12.91 26.99
C ILE A 547 -4.08 -12.80 27.78
N ALA A 548 -4.23 -11.77 28.61
CA ALA A 548 -5.45 -11.50 29.37
C ALA A 548 -6.66 -11.27 28.45
N PHE A 549 -6.46 -10.46 27.39
CA PHE A 549 -7.49 -10.21 26.36
C PHE A 549 -8.04 -11.52 25.78
N TYR A 550 -7.17 -12.41 25.29
CA TYR A 550 -7.62 -13.69 24.71
C TYR A 550 -8.31 -14.61 25.71
N LYS A 551 -7.82 -14.64 26.97
CA LYS A 551 -8.45 -15.43 28.04
C LYS A 551 -9.86 -14.93 28.37
N GLU A 552 -10.06 -13.63 28.47
CA GLU A 552 -11.39 -13.01 28.69
C GLU A 552 -12.37 -13.34 27.57
N HIS A 553 -11.84 -13.51 26.34
CA HIS A 553 -12.63 -13.89 25.18
C HIS A 553 -12.68 -15.42 24.95
N GLY A 554 -12.44 -16.23 26.00
CA GLY A 554 -12.73 -17.65 26.03
C GLY A 554 -11.55 -18.59 25.71
N ALA A 555 -10.33 -18.08 25.49
CA ALA A 555 -9.16 -18.94 25.36
C ALA A 555 -8.80 -19.56 26.70
N SER A 556 -8.71 -20.89 26.78
CA SER A 556 -8.28 -21.60 27.99
C SER A 556 -6.76 -21.57 28.18
N ARG A 557 -6.01 -21.52 27.07
CA ARG A 557 -4.55 -21.42 27.06
C ARG A 557 -4.09 -20.50 25.93
N VAL A 558 -3.16 -19.61 26.26
CA VAL A 558 -2.51 -18.71 25.30
C VAL A 558 -0.99 -18.83 25.49
N ASN A 559 -0.28 -19.26 24.46
CA ASN A 559 1.17 -19.29 24.45
C ASN A 559 1.71 -17.92 24.06
N ASN A 560 2.91 -17.60 24.57
CA ASN A 560 3.62 -16.39 24.18
C ASN A 560 3.93 -16.38 22.68
N ALA A 561 4.03 -15.17 22.10
CA ALA A 561 4.44 -14.96 20.72
C ALA A 561 5.81 -15.60 20.44
N PHE A 562 6.05 -15.98 19.19
CA PHE A 562 7.31 -16.60 18.74
C PHE A 562 8.54 -15.78 19.14
N GLU A 563 8.46 -14.48 19.00
CA GLU A 563 9.52 -13.52 19.33
C GLU A 563 9.85 -13.54 20.83
N THR A 564 8.85 -13.64 21.69
CA THR A 564 9.02 -13.75 23.14
C THR A 564 9.64 -15.10 23.53
N LEU A 565 9.19 -16.20 22.87
CA LEU A 565 9.78 -17.53 23.07
C LEU A 565 11.24 -17.58 22.64
N LEU A 566 11.58 -16.92 21.51
CA LEU A 566 12.95 -16.84 21.01
C LEU A 566 13.86 -16.09 22.00
N GLN A 567 13.42 -14.95 22.55
CA GLN A 567 14.16 -14.17 23.54
C GLN A 567 14.38 -14.94 24.86
N ALA A 568 13.39 -15.74 25.27
CA ALA A 568 13.47 -16.55 26.49
C ALA A 568 14.29 -17.86 26.31
N GLY A 569 14.83 -18.14 25.11
CA GLY A 569 15.53 -19.39 24.81
C GLY A 569 14.63 -20.62 24.70
N ASN A 570 13.31 -20.44 24.69
CA ASN A 570 12.28 -21.49 24.60
C ASN A 570 11.80 -21.69 23.15
N THR A 571 12.71 -21.62 22.20
CA THR A 571 12.40 -21.74 20.77
C THR A 571 11.76 -23.10 20.47
N PRO A 572 10.60 -23.17 19.81
CA PRO A 572 10.02 -24.44 19.40
C PRO A 572 10.89 -25.12 18.35
N ASP A 573 10.69 -26.44 18.13
CA ASP A 573 11.37 -27.16 17.06
C ASP A 573 11.02 -26.54 15.70
N LEU A 574 12.02 -25.87 15.09
CA LEU A 574 11.87 -25.09 13.86
C LEU A 574 11.54 -25.94 12.62
N LEU A 575 11.73 -27.26 12.68
CA LEU A 575 11.33 -28.18 11.62
C LEU A 575 9.86 -28.56 11.72
N SER A 576 9.34 -28.71 12.93
CA SER A 576 7.94 -29.13 13.17
C SER A 576 6.94 -27.98 13.03
N VAL A 577 7.36 -26.73 13.32
CA VAL A 577 6.46 -25.58 13.26
C VAL A 577 6.49 -24.87 11.90
N ALA A 578 5.35 -24.33 11.51
CA ALA A 578 5.24 -23.46 10.34
C ALA A 578 5.80 -22.07 10.65
N LEU A 579 7.00 -21.77 10.15
CA LEU A 579 7.62 -20.43 10.24
C LEU A 579 7.05 -19.46 9.22
N MET A 580 6.42 -19.96 8.15
CA MET A 580 5.72 -19.19 7.14
C MET A 580 4.49 -19.99 6.68
N GLN A 581 3.35 -19.31 6.58
CA GLN A 581 2.12 -19.88 6.02
C GLN A 581 1.67 -19.05 4.83
N CYS A 582 1.43 -19.70 3.68
CA CYS A 582 1.20 -19.03 2.41
C CYS A 582 0.03 -19.63 1.64
N ARG A 583 -0.78 -18.80 1.01
CA ARG A 583 -1.69 -19.23 -0.05
C ARG A 583 -0.93 -19.47 -1.37
N HIS A 584 0.19 -18.78 -1.56
CA HIS A 584 1.15 -19.09 -2.63
C HIS A 584 1.66 -20.52 -2.49
N CYS A 585 1.83 -21.21 -3.63
CA CYS A 585 2.31 -22.58 -3.66
C CYS A 585 3.39 -22.74 -4.73
N VAL A 586 4.62 -23.03 -4.29
CA VAL A 586 5.77 -23.25 -5.20
C VAL A 586 5.49 -24.35 -6.21
N ARG A 587 4.82 -25.44 -5.83
CA ARG A 587 4.43 -26.49 -6.77
C ARG A 587 3.49 -26.00 -7.86
N HIS A 588 2.54 -25.16 -7.51
CA HIS A 588 1.61 -24.58 -8.50
C HIS A 588 2.34 -23.65 -9.47
N THR A 589 3.23 -22.81 -8.98
CA THR A 589 4.02 -21.90 -9.79
C THR A 589 4.96 -22.64 -10.75
N LEU A 590 5.57 -23.74 -10.30
CA LEU A 590 6.48 -24.55 -11.12
C LEU A 590 5.76 -25.61 -12.01
N GLY A 591 4.43 -25.57 -12.11
CA GLY A 591 3.66 -26.54 -12.91
C GLY A 591 3.65 -27.96 -12.33
N LEU A 592 3.90 -28.10 -11.02
CA LEU A 592 3.96 -29.38 -10.30
C LEU A 592 2.71 -29.64 -9.44
N CYS A 593 1.61 -28.89 -9.67
CA CYS A 593 0.37 -29.07 -8.92
C CYS A 593 -0.57 -30.04 -9.62
N PRO A 594 -1.03 -31.13 -8.96
CA PRO A 594 -1.93 -32.10 -9.58
C PRO A 594 -3.27 -31.49 -10.00
N LYS A 595 -3.74 -30.44 -9.33
CA LYS A 595 -4.99 -29.75 -9.68
C LYS A 595 -4.93 -29.01 -11.03
N GLN A 596 -3.75 -28.67 -11.54
CA GLN A 596 -3.57 -28.02 -12.85
C GLN A 596 -3.78 -28.99 -14.02
N TYR A 597 -3.75 -30.28 -13.78
CA TYR A 597 -3.82 -31.29 -14.84
C TYR A 597 -5.24 -31.81 -15.08
N GLY A 598 -6.18 -31.49 -14.19
CA GLY A 598 -7.57 -31.90 -14.34
C GLY A 598 -7.73 -33.43 -14.48
N LYS A 599 -8.48 -33.87 -15.50
CA LYS A 599 -8.67 -35.28 -15.82
C LYS A 599 -7.69 -35.81 -16.88
N ASP A 600 -6.79 -35.01 -17.42
CA ASP A 600 -5.85 -35.35 -18.49
C ASP A 600 -4.89 -36.48 -18.04
N PRO A 601 -4.94 -37.68 -18.65
CA PRO A 601 -4.13 -38.82 -18.23
C PRO A 601 -2.64 -38.63 -18.53
N VAL A 602 -2.29 -37.98 -19.62
CA VAL A 602 -0.88 -37.74 -20.02
C VAL A 602 -0.22 -36.78 -19.04
N LYS A 603 -0.90 -35.72 -18.68
CA LYS A 603 -0.39 -34.75 -17.69
C LYS A 603 -0.29 -35.38 -16.29
N LYS A 604 -1.24 -36.26 -15.90
CA LYS A 604 -1.17 -37.01 -14.63
C LYS A 604 0.02 -37.94 -14.61
N GLU A 605 0.32 -38.67 -15.66
CA GLU A 605 1.46 -39.56 -15.72
C GLU A 605 2.78 -38.77 -15.71
N ARG A 606 2.85 -37.64 -16.41
CA ARG A 606 3.98 -36.72 -16.31
C ARG A 606 4.20 -36.21 -14.87
N PHE A 607 3.12 -35.80 -14.19
CA PHE A 607 3.17 -35.38 -12.79
C PHE A 607 3.70 -36.51 -11.91
N LYS A 608 3.17 -37.73 -12.05
CA LYS A 608 3.57 -38.89 -11.28
C LYS A 608 5.07 -39.19 -11.44
N ARG A 609 5.59 -39.16 -12.68
CA ARG A 609 7.03 -39.29 -12.94
C ARG A 609 7.87 -38.20 -12.26
N MET A 610 7.41 -36.94 -12.35
CA MET A 610 8.08 -35.79 -11.72
C MET A 610 7.97 -35.79 -10.19
N ASN A 611 7.08 -36.55 -9.63
CA ASN A 611 6.81 -36.65 -8.18
C ASN A 611 7.24 -38.00 -7.57
N GLY A 612 8.28 -38.65 -8.13
CA GLY A 612 8.83 -39.90 -7.62
C GLY A 612 7.85 -41.09 -7.63
N GLY A 613 6.98 -41.17 -8.64
CA GLY A 613 5.97 -42.22 -8.78
C GLY A 613 4.72 -42.05 -7.93
N ARG A 614 4.62 -41.01 -7.12
CA ARG A 614 3.52 -40.75 -6.19
C ARG A 614 2.51 -39.73 -6.74
N MET A 615 1.21 -39.95 -6.50
CA MET A 615 0.16 -38.97 -6.85
C MET A 615 0.02 -37.86 -5.80
N LYS A 616 0.31 -38.14 -4.52
CA LYS A 616 0.26 -37.14 -3.43
C LYS A 616 1.52 -36.26 -3.50
N PRO A 617 1.40 -34.92 -3.54
CA PRO A 617 2.55 -34.02 -3.58
C PRO A 617 3.44 -34.22 -2.36
N GLN A 618 4.73 -34.47 -2.59
CA GLN A 618 5.73 -34.58 -1.54
C GLN A 618 6.28 -33.20 -1.17
N PRO A 619 6.82 -33.01 0.04
CA PRO A 619 7.55 -31.79 0.39
C PRO A 619 8.68 -31.47 -0.59
N LEU A 620 9.06 -30.19 -0.65
CA LEU A 620 10.21 -29.70 -1.42
C LEU A 620 11.23 -29.06 -0.47
N ILE A 621 12.50 -29.23 -0.80
CA ILE A 621 13.60 -28.57 -0.11
C ILE A 621 14.01 -27.34 -0.92
N LEU A 622 14.08 -26.19 -0.26
CA LEU A 622 14.54 -24.92 -0.83
C LEU A 622 15.87 -24.58 -0.17
N THR A 623 16.95 -24.56 -0.96
CA THR A 623 18.31 -24.29 -0.47
C THR A 623 18.76 -22.92 -0.96
N ALA A 624 19.04 -21.99 -0.05
CA ALA A 624 19.64 -20.70 -0.38
C ALA A 624 21.16 -20.82 -0.60
N SER A 625 21.77 -19.88 -1.32
CA SER A 625 23.22 -19.85 -1.61
C SER A 625 24.09 -19.91 -0.35
N GLY A 626 23.63 -19.42 0.79
CA GLY A 626 24.30 -19.52 2.11
C GLY A 626 24.11 -20.86 2.83
N GLY A 627 23.61 -21.92 2.17
CA GLY A 627 23.40 -23.26 2.74
C GLY A 627 22.19 -23.40 3.66
N THR A 628 21.41 -22.35 3.86
CA THR A 628 20.14 -22.43 4.61
C THR A 628 19.14 -23.28 3.84
N ARG A 629 18.61 -24.33 4.49
CA ARG A 629 17.63 -25.24 3.90
C ARG A 629 16.25 -25.07 4.56
N LEU A 630 15.23 -24.91 3.72
CA LEU A 630 13.85 -24.79 4.14
C LEU A 630 13.03 -25.98 3.61
N LEU A 631 12.07 -26.44 4.38
CA LEU A 631 11.15 -27.51 4.00
C LEU A 631 9.79 -26.91 3.68
N ALA A 632 9.37 -26.97 2.43
CA ALA A 632 8.04 -26.55 1.97
C ALA A 632 7.08 -27.76 1.99
N ARG A 633 6.03 -27.70 2.82
CA ARG A 633 4.95 -28.70 2.92
C ARG A 633 3.67 -28.14 2.29
N PHE A 634 2.82 -29.01 1.76
CA PHE A 634 1.66 -28.60 0.96
C PHE A 634 0.37 -29.25 1.49
N ASP A 635 -0.54 -28.42 2.00
CA ASP A 635 -1.93 -28.82 2.21
C ASP A 635 -2.71 -28.58 0.90
N CYS A 636 -2.98 -29.68 0.17
CA CYS A 636 -3.69 -29.60 -1.10
C CYS A 636 -5.21 -29.48 -0.94
N ARG A 637 -5.79 -29.68 0.26
CA ARG A 637 -7.22 -29.41 0.53
C ARG A 637 -7.43 -27.91 0.68
N ALA A 638 -6.70 -27.28 1.61
CA ALA A 638 -6.73 -25.84 1.84
C ALA A 638 -6.06 -25.05 0.70
N CYS A 639 -5.25 -25.70 -0.16
CA CYS A 639 -4.40 -25.04 -1.14
C CYS A 639 -3.42 -24.05 -0.47
N GLU A 640 -2.81 -24.47 0.61
CA GLU A 640 -1.81 -23.71 1.38
C GLU A 640 -0.45 -24.41 1.37
N MET A 641 0.59 -23.61 1.56
CA MET A 641 1.95 -24.06 1.73
C MET A 641 2.49 -23.54 3.06
N THR A 642 3.16 -24.40 3.82
CA THR A 642 3.92 -24.00 5.00
C THR A 642 5.40 -24.18 4.75
N VAL A 643 6.22 -23.32 5.38
CA VAL A 643 7.68 -23.39 5.29
C VAL A 643 8.25 -23.50 6.70
N SER A 644 9.14 -24.46 6.89
CA SER A 644 9.85 -24.75 8.14
C SER A 644 11.37 -24.69 7.90
N LEU A 645 12.16 -24.55 8.94
CA LEU A 645 13.62 -24.54 8.85
C LEU A 645 14.17 -25.96 9.09
N ILE A 646 15.02 -26.43 8.18
CA ILE A 646 15.71 -27.70 8.33
C ILE A 646 16.99 -27.47 9.17
N PRO A 647 17.22 -28.24 10.24
CA PRO A 647 18.47 -28.16 11.02
C PRO A 647 19.70 -28.38 10.13
N LYS A 648 20.78 -27.66 10.39
CA LYS A 648 22.02 -27.72 9.57
C LYS A 648 22.59 -29.16 9.49
N ASN A 649 22.52 -29.90 10.57
CA ASN A 649 23.12 -31.23 10.71
C ASN A 649 22.20 -32.37 10.24
N MET A 650 20.95 -32.08 9.84
CA MET A 650 19.99 -33.08 9.40
C MET A 650 20.26 -33.50 7.95
N SER A 651 20.44 -34.79 7.70
CA SER A 651 20.59 -35.35 6.36
C SER A 651 19.26 -35.39 5.59
N THR A 652 19.33 -35.56 4.27
CA THR A 652 18.13 -35.73 3.44
C THR A 652 17.43 -37.07 3.71
N GLU A 653 18.16 -38.08 4.17
CA GLU A 653 17.61 -39.40 4.52
C GLU A 653 16.79 -39.35 5.81
N GLU A 654 17.26 -38.65 6.82
CA GLU A 654 16.51 -38.39 8.06
C GLU A 654 15.22 -37.63 7.76
N LEU A 655 15.28 -36.62 6.86
CA LEU A 655 14.10 -35.88 6.40
C LEU A 655 13.07 -36.78 5.69
N LYS A 656 13.51 -37.75 4.88
CA LYS A 656 12.61 -38.72 4.23
C LYS A 656 11.88 -39.57 5.25
N GLY A 657 12.59 -40.12 6.24
CA GLY A 657 12.01 -40.92 7.31
C GLY A 657 10.92 -40.16 8.07
N LEU A 658 11.17 -38.89 8.43
CA LEU A 658 10.19 -38.03 9.11
C LEU A 658 8.97 -37.70 8.22
N ALA A 659 9.18 -37.45 6.92
CA ALA A 659 8.10 -37.15 5.99
C ALA A 659 7.17 -38.37 5.75
N ASP A 660 7.73 -39.56 5.70
CA ASP A 660 6.95 -40.79 5.55
C ASP A 660 6.14 -41.11 6.82
N THR A 661 6.68 -40.85 8.01
CA THR A 661 6.00 -41.03 9.30
C THR A 661 4.84 -40.03 9.47
N GLN A 662 5.04 -38.75 9.13
CA GLN A 662 3.97 -37.74 9.22
C GLN A 662 2.88 -37.90 8.16
N CYS A 663 3.17 -38.55 7.02
CA CYS A 663 2.13 -38.91 6.04
C CYS A 663 1.26 -40.07 6.51
N ALA A 664 1.73 -40.92 7.41
CA ALA A 664 0.96 -42.02 7.97
C ALA A 664 -0.04 -41.56 9.06
N THR A 665 0.23 -40.48 9.76
CA THR A 665 -0.62 -39.94 10.85
C THR A 665 -1.71 -38.96 10.39
N LEU A 666 -1.75 -38.59 9.11
CA LEU A 666 -2.73 -37.66 8.50
C LEU A 666 -3.72 -38.39 7.54
N ASN A 667 -3.83 -39.69 7.60
CA ASN A 667 -4.84 -40.51 6.87
C ASN A 667 -6.10 -40.70 7.68
#